data_f86a81162850763408ea2d7386e18c89
#
_entry.id   f86a81162850763408ea2d7386e18c89
#
_cell.length_a   1.000
_cell.length_b   1.000
_cell.length_c   1.000
_cell.angle_alpha   90.00
_cell.angle_beta   90.00
_cell.angle_gamma   90.00
#
_symmetry.space_group_name_H-M   'P 1'
#
loop_
_entity.id
_entity.type
_entity.pdbx_description
1 polymer ?
#
loop_
_entity_poly.entity_id
_entity_poly.type
_entity_poly.pdbx_seq_one_letter_code
_entity_poly.pdbx_strand_id
1 'polypeptide(L)'
;MKAPAALFLFSALITGLHAQGTKADYDRARELGGKARSLVNNGTPQVTWTETGTAFARTRDKVLAVDLATGKTREATKQEIDQAKSVSKDAQVIPFGRARSRDGGEPQSLEIRNETQDTIGINWIDSRGDSKPYGTIDPGKSATQSTYAGHVWSITDRDGKPFAMVRTPEYTSVAHITGKPTEAAPSRRPERRSTSGRVSPDGKTETYVQRGTALVIRPLPDGTASTVTELPGGERFDNDPQWSPDSSHFVISSAKEVTVRQVTLVQSSPKDQLQPRVEKVDYVKPGDPIRQPFPRLYDAATKREIRVDHALFPNPWAISDLTWSADSSEFLFVYNQRGHQLMRILGVRASDGQVRVIHEDKTDTFIDYSQKFFIRHLPETKEILWMSERDGWNHLYLIDAATGSIKTQITKGNWNVRDVVDVDVSKRTILFKALGTVPGQDPYYTHFARVNFDGTGLVRLTESNGDHRITFSPDQKYIVDTWSRVDQPAVTELRNAETGKLVCELARADDSALLKTGWSRPEPLVSKGRDGKTEIYGVLIKPSNFDPAKKYPVLENIYSGPHDFFVPKSYYAWTRMNDLAELGFIVVQIDGMGTNWRSKAFHDVAWKNLADAGLPDHIAWIKAAATTRPWMDLSRVGIYGGSAGGQNSLSAMLHHGDFYKACVSDCGCHDNRMDKIWWNEAWMGWPVDESYTRNSNVTDAAKLQGKLMLVVGELDHNVDPSSTLQVANALQKADKDFELLIVTGADHGAAETSYGSRRRADFFVRNLLGVEPRRL
;
A
#
# COMPACT_ATOMS: atom_id res chain seq x y z
N MET A 1 72.12 -1.12 55.71
CA MET A 1 72.25 -1.67 54.34
C MET A 1 70.83 -1.62 53.71
N LYS A 2 70.70 -0.73 52.75
CA LYS A 2 69.35 -0.48 52.07
C LYS A 2 69.34 -1.42 50.84
N ALA A 3 68.25 -2.21 50.70
CA ALA A 3 67.90 -2.96 49.51
C ALA A 3 67.10 -2.10 48.56
N PRO A 4 67.27 -2.11 47.22
CA PRO A 4 66.50 -1.34 46.26
C PRO A 4 65.20 -2.06 45.90
N ALA A 5 64.12 -1.31 45.87
CA ALA A 5 62.80 -1.72 45.37
C ALA A 5 62.79 -1.74 43.83
N ALA A 6 62.56 -2.91 43.24
CA ALA A 6 62.36 -3.06 41.83
C ALA A 6 60.92 -2.65 41.46
N LEU A 7 60.79 -1.60 40.64
CA LEU A 7 59.53 -1.11 40.06
C LEU A 7 59.19 -1.98 38.82
N PHE A 8 58.20 -2.87 38.93
CA PHE A 8 57.64 -3.56 37.77
C PHE A 8 56.66 -2.63 37.06
N LEU A 9 57.07 -2.09 35.91
CA LEU A 9 56.16 -1.48 34.96
C LEU A 9 55.35 -2.58 34.25
N PHE A 10 54.11 -2.71 34.61
CA PHE A 10 53.11 -3.44 33.81
C PHE A 10 52.75 -2.57 32.60
N SER A 11 53.38 -2.83 31.44
CA SER A 11 52.86 -2.35 30.15
C SER A 11 51.57 -3.10 29.84
N ALA A 12 50.43 -2.50 30.15
CA ALA A 12 49.18 -2.95 29.63
C ALA A 12 49.16 -2.67 28.12
N LEU A 13 49.43 -3.70 27.31
CA LEU A 13 49.05 -3.70 25.92
C LEU A 13 47.53 -3.60 25.86
N ILE A 14 47.00 -2.39 25.72
CA ILE A 14 45.64 -2.16 25.29
C ILE A 14 45.61 -2.56 23.80
N THR A 15 45.34 -3.83 23.52
CA THR A 15 44.81 -4.24 22.23
C THR A 15 43.51 -3.51 22.07
N GLY A 16 43.51 -2.48 21.26
CA GLY A 16 42.29 -1.76 20.91
C GLY A 16 41.32 -2.71 20.20
N LEU A 17 40.51 -3.40 20.99
CA LEU A 17 39.25 -3.94 20.51
C LEU A 17 38.52 -2.74 19.90
N HIS A 18 38.36 -2.70 18.58
CA HIS A 18 37.58 -1.68 17.90
C HIS A 18 36.15 -1.83 18.42
N ALA A 19 35.79 -1.01 19.39
CA ALA A 19 34.47 -0.97 19.97
C ALA A 19 33.46 -0.69 18.86
N GLN A 20 32.32 -1.36 18.87
CA GLN A 20 31.16 -1.11 18.00
C GLN A 20 30.25 -0.08 18.68
N GLY A 21 29.46 0.67 17.92
CA GLY A 21 28.56 1.70 18.45
C GLY A 21 29.24 3.01 18.84
N THR A 22 30.44 3.23 18.35
CA THR A 22 31.24 4.45 18.59
C THR A 22 30.71 5.63 17.76
N LYS A 23 31.17 6.86 18.10
CA LYS A 23 30.86 8.05 17.30
C LYS A 23 31.25 7.86 15.82
N ALA A 24 32.38 7.20 15.55
CA ALA A 24 32.84 6.93 14.19
C ALA A 24 31.86 6.04 13.41
N ASP A 25 31.19 5.10 14.08
CA ASP A 25 30.18 4.25 13.45
C ASP A 25 28.93 5.04 13.07
N TYR A 26 28.45 5.93 13.94
CA TYR A 26 27.34 6.84 13.63
C TYR A 26 27.68 7.82 12.48
N ASP A 27 28.90 8.35 12.46
CA ASP A 27 29.36 9.26 11.40
C ASP A 27 29.48 8.53 10.06
N ARG A 28 30.00 7.29 10.05
CA ARG A 28 30.07 6.40 8.88
C ARG A 28 28.67 6.10 8.33
N ALA A 29 27.71 5.74 9.18
CA ALA A 29 26.31 5.51 8.77
C ALA A 29 25.71 6.72 8.05
N ARG A 30 25.90 7.92 8.61
CA ARG A 30 25.41 9.17 8.04
C ARG A 30 26.09 9.50 6.70
N GLU A 31 27.41 9.35 6.64
CA GLU A 31 28.19 9.65 5.43
C GLU A 31 27.85 8.71 4.29
N LEU A 32 27.82 7.40 4.53
CA LEU A 32 27.46 6.41 3.51
C LEU A 32 26.01 6.55 3.08
N GLY A 33 25.08 6.69 4.01
CA GLY A 33 23.67 6.90 3.71
C GLY A 33 23.42 8.12 2.84
N GLY A 34 24.15 9.23 3.10
CA GLY A 34 24.04 10.46 2.33
C GLY A 34 24.51 10.34 0.87
N LYS A 35 25.47 9.44 0.58
CA LYS A 35 26.06 9.31 -0.76
C LYS A 35 25.72 8.02 -1.50
N ALA A 36 25.17 7.01 -0.84
CA ALA A 36 24.97 5.68 -1.43
C ALA A 36 24.26 5.68 -2.78
N ARG A 37 23.17 6.44 -2.90
CA ARG A 37 22.42 6.54 -4.17
C ARG A 37 23.25 7.15 -5.31
N SER A 38 24.11 8.09 -5.03
CA SER A 38 24.96 8.75 -6.04
C SER A 38 26.09 7.85 -6.54
N LEU A 39 26.42 6.78 -5.80
CA LEU A 39 27.42 5.78 -6.16
C LEU A 39 26.89 4.63 -7.02
N VAL A 40 25.60 4.66 -7.37
CA VAL A 40 25.00 3.72 -8.33
C VAL A 40 24.82 4.44 -9.66
N ASN A 41 25.44 3.93 -10.72
CA ASN A 41 25.40 4.48 -12.06
C ASN A 41 24.44 3.70 -12.94
N ASN A 42 24.13 4.21 -14.15
CA ASN A 42 23.27 3.57 -15.15
C ASN A 42 21.93 3.06 -14.57
N GLY A 43 21.30 3.84 -13.69
CA GLY A 43 19.98 3.50 -13.12
C GLY A 43 18.91 3.34 -14.20
N THR A 44 17.66 3.21 -13.78
CA THR A 44 16.51 3.06 -14.69
C THR A 44 16.49 4.17 -15.73
N PRO A 45 16.51 3.85 -17.04
CA PRO A 45 16.52 4.84 -18.11
C PRO A 45 15.14 5.47 -18.30
N GLN A 46 15.14 6.71 -18.73
CA GLN A 46 13.95 7.32 -19.33
C GLN A 46 13.88 6.91 -20.80
N VAL A 47 12.77 6.31 -21.23
CA VAL A 47 12.58 5.88 -22.62
C VAL A 47 11.72 6.88 -23.36
N THR A 48 12.24 7.38 -24.49
CA THR A 48 11.53 8.25 -25.43
C THR A 48 11.24 7.48 -26.72
N TRP A 49 10.00 7.41 -27.12
CA TRP A 49 9.53 6.73 -28.33
C TRP A 49 9.47 7.72 -29.48
N THR A 50 9.79 7.27 -30.71
CA THR A 50 9.77 8.12 -31.90
C THR A 50 8.89 7.56 -32.99
N GLU A 51 8.45 8.42 -33.94
CA GLU A 51 7.67 8.05 -35.12
C GLU A 51 8.42 7.13 -36.10
N THR A 52 9.74 7.11 -35.99
CA THR A 52 10.62 6.40 -36.97
C THR A 52 10.91 4.94 -36.61
N GLY A 53 10.22 4.38 -35.61
CA GLY A 53 10.48 3.00 -35.14
C GLY A 53 11.77 2.86 -34.32
N THR A 54 12.28 3.97 -33.77
CA THR A 54 13.43 4.02 -32.89
C THR A 54 12.96 4.48 -31.49
N ALA A 55 13.52 3.89 -30.43
CA ALA A 55 13.36 4.41 -29.08
C ALA A 55 14.72 4.90 -28.56
N PHE A 56 14.70 5.93 -27.71
CA PHE A 56 15.89 6.43 -27.01
C PHE A 56 15.78 6.10 -25.52
N ALA A 57 16.71 5.30 -25.02
CA ALA A 57 16.84 4.99 -23.61
C ALA A 57 17.94 5.86 -22.99
N ARG A 58 17.55 6.86 -22.18
CA ARG A 58 18.45 7.83 -21.54
C ARG A 58 18.71 7.43 -20.10
N THR A 59 19.95 7.14 -19.77
CA THR A 59 20.45 7.08 -18.39
C THR A 59 21.15 8.40 -18.04
N ARG A 60 21.68 8.49 -16.83
CA ARG A 60 22.51 9.64 -16.39
C ARG A 60 23.75 9.84 -17.30
N ASP A 61 24.34 8.74 -17.75
CA ASP A 61 25.67 8.73 -18.35
C ASP A 61 25.65 8.62 -19.87
N LYS A 62 24.58 8.07 -20.47
CA LYS A 62 24.49 7.84 -21.91
C LYS A 62 23.04 7.80 -22.42
N VAL A 63 22.91 7.92 -23.74
CA VAL A 63 21.64 7.69 -24.46
C VAL A 63 21.85 6.60 -25.48
N LEU A 64 21.07 5.53 -25.40
CA LEU A 64 21.03 4.46 -26.40
C LEU A 64 19.91 4.71 -27.38
N ALA A 65 20.21 4.61 -28.69
CA ALA A 65 19.21 4.47 -29.73
C ALA A 65 18.93 2.97 -29.92
N VAL A 66 17.66 2.62 -29.95
CA VAL A 66 17.15 1.26 -30.08
C VAL A 66 16.31 1.17 -31.35
N ASP A 67 16.72 0.34 -32.27
CA ASP A 67 15.90 -0.05 -33.46
C ASP A 67 14.84 -1.05 -32.99
N LEU A 68 13.57 -0.65 -33.00
CA LEU A 68 12.47 -1.45 -32.47
C LEU A 68 12.19 -2.72 -33.28
N ALA A 69 12.51 -2.73 -34.57
CA ALA A 69 12.27 -3.88 -35.45
C ALA A 69 13.33 -4.99 -35.24
N THR A 70 14.58 -4.60 -35.00
CA THR A 70 15.72 -5.54 -34.91
C THR A 70 16.24 -5.74 -33.50
N GLY A 71 15.88 -4.87 -32.55
CA GLY A 71 16.41 -4.84 -31.18
C GLY A 71 17.88 -4.38 -31.09
N LYS A 72 18.48 -3.92 -32.21
CA LYS A 72 19.85 -3.44 -32.23
C LYS A 72 19.97 -2.12 -31.45
N THR A 73 20.97 -2.05 -30.58
CA THR A 73 21.27 -0.87 -29.78
C THR A 73 22.60 -0.25 -30.18
N ARG A 74 22.70 1.06 -30.13
CA ARG A 74 23.93 1.83 -30.30
C ARG A 74 23.84 3.12 -29.50
N GLU A 75 24.95 3.77 -29.26
CA GLU A 75 24.95 5.11 -28.67
C GLU A 75 24.30 6.11 -29.63
N ALA A 76 23.43 6.94 -29.13
CA ALA A 76 22.72 7.95 -29.90
C ALA A 76 23.60 9.20 -30.07
N THR A 77 23.62 9.77 -31.26
CA THR A 77 24.28 11.05 -31.50
C THR A 77 23.43 12.21 -30.99
N LYS A 78 24.06 13.33 -30.66
CA LYS A 78 23.35 14.54 -30.22
C LYS A 78 22.34 15.01 -31.29
N GLN A 79 22.72 14.95 -32.56
CA GLN A 79 21.85 15.36 -33.67
C GLN A 79 20.59 14.51 -33.75
N GLU A 80 20.69 13.18 -33.56
CA GLU A 80 19.54 12.29 -33.56
C GLU A 80 18.59 12.59 -32.39
N ILE A 81 19.13 12.86 -31.19
CA ILE A 81 18.35 13.21 -30.02
C ILE A 81 17.60 14.54 -30.21
N ASP A 82 18.30 15.54 -30.76
CA ASP A 82 17.75 16.89 -30.99
C ASP A 82 16.71 16.92 -32.12
N GLN A 83 16.80 16.00 -33.09
CA GLN A 83 15.87 15.87 -34.22
C GLN A 83 14.72 14.87 -33.97
N ALA A 84 14.79 14.10 -32.87
CA ALA A 84 13.79 13.11 -32.57
C ALA A 84 12.42 13.74 -32.26
N LYS A 85 11.42 13.45 -33.09
CA LYS A 85 10.02 13.73 -32.75
C LYS A 85 9.52 12.62 -31.84
N SER A 86 9.26 12.96 -30.59
CA SER A 86 8.70 12.03 -29.61
C SER A 86 7.25 11.69 -29.94
N VAL A 87 6.91 10.42 -29.92
CA VAL A 87 5.52 9.96 -29.92
C VAL A 87 5.09 9.79 -28.46
N SER A 88 4.08 10.52 -28.09
CA SER A 88 3.37 10.34 -26.85
C SER A 88 1.88 10.30 -27.14
N LYS A 89 1.13 9.55 -26.37
CA LYS A 89 -0.33 9.55 -26.46
C LYS A 89 -0.88 10.66 -25.58
N ASP A 90 -1.91 11.37 -26.05
CA ASP A 90 -2.49 12.46 -25.31
C ASP A 90 -3.12 11.97 -24.01
N ALA A 91 -2.76 12.62 -22.91
CA ALA A 91 -3.46 12.48 -21.65
C ALA A 91 -4.69 13.38 -21.65
N GLN A 92 -5.79 12.87 -21.14
CA GLN A 92 -7.02 13.64 -21.07
C GLN A 92 -6.89 14.79 -20.08
N VAL A 93 -7.09 16.02 -20.56
CA VAL A 93 -7.23 17.23 -19.75
C VAL A 93 -8.74 17.45 -19.49
N ILE A 94 -9.11 17.49 -18.22
CA ILE A 94 -10.51 17.63 -17.77
C ILE A 94 -10.67 18.90 -16.94
N PRO A 95 -11.89 19.48 -16.84
CA PRO A 95 -12.16 20.58 -15.95
C PRO A 95 -11.82 20.27 -14.50
N PHE A 96 -11.38 21.28 -13.75
CA PHE A 96 -11.07 21.10 -12.33
C PHE A 96 -12.30 20.66 -11.54
N GLY A 97 -12.15 19.62 -10.73
CA GLY A 97 -13.19 19.04 -9.89
C GLY A 97 -12.63 18.26 -8.71
N ARG A 98 -13.46 17.53 -8.01
CA ARG A 98 -13.00 16.63 -6.94
C ARG A 98 -12.38 15.37 -7.55
N ALA A 99 -11.08 15.22 -7.34
CA ALA A 99 -10.34 14.00 -7.71
C ALA A 99 -9.24 13.72 -6.68
N ARG A 100 -8.80 12.46 -6.62
CA ARG A 100 -7.70 12.00 -5.77
C ARG A 100 -6.81 11.09 -6.59
N SER A 101 -5.52 11.10 -6.29
CA SER A 101 -4.60 10.09 -6.83
C SER A 101 -4.93 8.72 -6.24
N ARG A 102 -4.66 7.67 -7.01
CA ARG A 102 -4.60 6.31 -6.47
C ARG A 102 -3.26 6.12 -5.78
N ASP A 103 -3.23 5.39 -4.67
CA ASP A 103 -1.98 4.89 -4.11
C ASP A 103 -1.52 3.66 -4.93
N GLY A 104 -0.21 3.58 -5.21
CA GLY A 104 0.40 2.36 -5.75
C GLY A 104 0.26 2.10 -7.25
N GLY A 105 0.04 3.11 -8.09
CA GLY A 105 0.09 2.96 -9.56
C GLY A 105 1.48 2.62 -10.09
N GLU A 106 1.57 2.11 -11.34
CA GLU A 106 2.86 1.88 -12.01
C GLU A 106 3.56 3.21 -12.32
N PRO A 107 4.91 3.28 -12.23
CA PRO A 107 5.67 4.47 -12.59
C PRO A 107 5.40 4.90 -14.03
N GLN A 108 5.12 6.18 -14.23
CA GLN A 108 4.81 6.76 -15.53
C GLN A 108 5.56 8.07 -15.75
N SER A 109 5.65 8.48 -17.02
CA SER A 109 6.13 9.80 -17.41
C SER A 109 4.98 10.58 -18.03
N LEU A 110 4.69 11.75 -17.43
CA LEU A 110 3.68 12.69 -17.92
C LEU A 110 4.38 13.98 -18.30
N GLU A 111 4.39 14.33 -19.59
CA GLU A 111 4.78 15.65 -20.05
C GLU A 111 3.57 16.58 -20.01
N ILE A 112 3.68 17.72 -19.37
CA ILE A 112 2.66 18.77 -19.35
C ILE A 112 3.18 19.93 -20.19
N ARG A 113 2.50 20.22 -21.30
CA ARG A 113 2.83 21.34 -22.20
C ARG A 113 1.91 22.51 -21.96
N ASN A 114 2.49 23.66 -21.69
CA ASN A 114 1.73 24.89 -21.56
C ASN A 114 1.59 25.57 -22.93
N GLU A 115 0.42 25.43 -23.52
CA GLU A 115 0.05 26.08 -24.80
C GLU A 115 -0.82 27.31 -24.57
N THR A 116 -0.91 27.80 -23.31
CA THR A 116 -1.58 29.06 -22.96
C THR A 116 -0.64 30.26 -23.12
N GLN A 117 -1.19 31.46 -22.98
CA GLN A 117 -0.40 32.69 -23.01
C GLN A 117 0.17 33.10 -21.64
N ASP A 118 -0.23 32.41 -20.56
CA ASP A 118 0.17 32.72 -19.20
C ASP A 118 1.00 31.58 -18.60
N THR A 119 1.81 31.89 -17.59
CA THR A 119 2.48 30.85 -16.77
C THR A 119 1.43 30.07 -15.99
N ILE A 120 1.51 28.74 -16.03
CA ILE A 120 0.63 27.82 -15.27
C ILE A 120 1.39 27.18 -14.11
N GLY A 121 0.69 26.93 -13.00
CA GLY A 121 1.19 26.13 -11.90
C GLY A 121 0.78 24.66 -12.05
N ILE A 122 1.64 23.75 -11.62
CA ILE A 122 1.35 22.30 -11.56
C ILE A 122 1.40 21.80 -10.12
N ASN A 123 0.37 21.10 -9.70
CA ASN A 123 0.25 20.60 -8.33
C ASN A 123 -0.21 19.14 -8.37
N TRP A 124 0.41 18.29 -7.58
CA TRP A 124 -0.05 16.92 -7.39
C TRP A 124 -1.15 16.87 -6.35
N ILE A 125 -2.25 16.15 -6.66
CA ILE A 125 -3.33 15.87 -5.70
C ILE A 125 -3.05 14.49 -5.10
N ASP A 126 -2.82 14.43 -3.79
CA ASP A 126 -2.53 13.15 -3.13
C ASP A 126 -3.79 12.27 -2.95
N SER A 127 -3.65 11.08 -2.34
CA SER A 127 -4.75 10.13 -2.13
C SER A 127 -5.81 10.62 -1.13
N ARG A 128 -5.48 11.62 -0.31
CA ARG A 128 -6.44 12.29 0.58
C ARG A 128 -7.18 13.43 -0.11
N GLY A 129 -6.65 13.91 -1.24
CA GLY A 129 -7.17 15.03 -2.00
C GLY A 129 -6.46 16.35 -1.70
N ASP A 130 -5.33 16.32 -0.97
CA ASP A 130 -4.53 17.49 -0.66
C ASP A 130 -3.64 17.86 -1.85
N SER A 131 -3.54 19.17 -2.13
CA SER A 131 -2.77 19.72 -3.26
C SER A 131 -1.34 20.06 -2.82
N LYS A 132 -0.34 19.54 -3.54
CA LYS A 132 1.08 19.79 -3.30
C LYS A 132 1.72 20.42 -4.53
N PRO A 133 2.39 21.60 -4.40
CA PRO A 133 2.98 22.29 -5.54
C PRO A 133 4.23 21.56 -6.06
N TYR A 134 4.37 21.50 -7.39
CA TYR A 134 5.51 20.90 -8.09
C TYR A 134 6.23 21.86 -9.03
N GLY A 135 5.80 23.12 -9.13
CA GLY A 135 6.43 24.17 -9.91
C GLY A 135 5.49 24.84 -10.88
N THR A 136 6.10 25.60 -11.81
CA THR A 136 5.39 26.36 -12.84
C THR A 136 5.94 26.06 -14.23
N ILE A 137 5.13 26.30 -15.27
CA ILE A 137 5.51 26.13 -16.67
C ILE A 137 5.16 27.42 -17.40
N ASP A 138 6.15 28.06 -18.02
CA ASP A 138 5.96 29.28 -18.80
C ASP A 138 5.27 29.00 -20.15
N PRO A 139 4.67 30.03 -20.81
CA PRO A 139 4.05 29.89 -22.11
C PRO A 139 4.97 29.24 -23.14
N GLY A 140 4.45 28.26 -23.89
CA GLY A 140 5.17 27.51 -24.91
C GLY A 140 6.26 26.57 -24.40
N LYS A 141 6.36 26.37 -23.07
CA LYS A 141 7.29 25.41 -22.44
C LYS A 141 6.56 24.17 -21.97
N SER A 142 7.34 23.13 -21.65
CA SER A 142 6.83 21.89 -21.05
C SER A 142 7.65 21.47 -19.83
N ALA A 143 7.04 20.67 -18.97
CA ALA A 143 7.70 20.01 -17.85
C ALA A 143 7.30 18.52 -17.82
N THR A 144 8.27 17.65 -17.65
CA THR A 144 8.04 16.22 -17.52
C THR A 144 8.02 15.82 -16.05
N GLN A 145 6.93 15.18 -15.62
CA GLN A 145 6.77 14.66 -14.28
C GLN A 145 6.99 13.15 -14.28
N SER A 146 7.94 12.68 -13.45
CA SER A 146 7.99 11.28 -13.06
C SER A 146 6.89 11.05 -12.03
N THR A 147 5.91 10.25 -12.37
CA THR A 147 4.67 10.09 -11.61
C THR A 147 4.22 8.63 -11.62
N TYR A 148 2.97 8.36 -11.26
CA TYR A 148 2.41 7.01 -11.27
C TYR A 148 1.06 7.00 -11.96
N ALA A 149 0.72 5.89 -12.61
CA ALA A 149 -0.60 5.69 -13.21
C ALA A 149 -1.71 5.94 -12.19
N GLY A 150 -2.74 6.67 -12.59
CA GLY A 150 -3.83 7.07 -11.70
C GLY A 150 -3.55 8.28 -10.82
N HIS A 151 -2.32 8.84 -10.80
CA HIS A 151 -2.06 10.12 -10.16
C HIS A 151 -2.80 11.27 -10.84
N VAL A 152 -3.24 12.23 -10.05
CA VAL A 152 -3.98 13.40 -10.51
C VAL A 152 -3.15 14.65 -10.32
N TRP A 153 -3.06 15.45 -11.37
CA TRP A 153 -2.35 16.72 -11.39
C TRP A 153 -3.36 17.84 -11.60
N SER A 154 -3.33 18.84 -10.73
CA SER A 154 -4.12 20.06 -10.85
C SER A 154 -3.28 21.14 -11.55
N ILE A 155 -3.90 21.80 -12.50
CA ILE A 155 -3.30 22.92 -13.24
C ILE A 155 -3.92 24.22 -12.72
N THR A 156 -3.07 25.17 -12.31
CA THR A 156 -3.50 26.47 -11.78
C THR A 156 -3.08 27.59 -12.71
N ASP A 157 -3.82 28.69 -12.67
CA ASP A 157 -3.40 29.96 -13.28
C ASP A 157 -2.31 30.66 -12.42
N ARG A 158 -1.82 31.80 -12.87
CA ARG A 158 -0.78 32.57 -12.19
C ARG A 158 -1.17 33.06 -10.79
N ASP A 159 -2.47 33.13 -10.52
CA ASP A 159 -3.00 33.53 -9.21
C ASP A 159 -3.22 32.30 -8.28
N GLY A 160 -2.77 31.11 -8.71
CA GLY A 160 -2.88 29.86 -7.98
C GLY A 160 -4.28 29.24 -8.00
N LYS A 161 -5.20 29.75 -8.82
CA LYS A 161 -6.55 29.23 -8.93
C LYS A 161 -6.58 28.03 -9.89
N PRO A 162 -7.04 26.84 -9.44
CA PRO A 162 -7.07 25.67 -10.29
C PRO A 162 -8.20 25.77 -11.35
N PHE A 163 -7.89 25.35 -12.58
CA PHE A 163 -8.82 25.40 -13.70
C PHE A 163 -8.93 24.11 -14.50
N ALA A 164 -7.93 23.25 -14.43
CA ALA A 164 -7.90 21.97 -15.12
C ALA A 164 -7.26 20.88 -14.27
N MET A 165 -7.49 19.62 -14.63
CA MET A 165 -6.80 18.45 -14.06
C MET A 165 -6.36 17.51 -15.17
N VAL A 166 -5.30 16.75 -14.87
CA VAL A 166 -4.79 15.66 -15.70
C VAL A 166 -4.69 14.41 -14.83
N ARG A 167 -5.29 13.31 -15.25
CA ARG A 167 -5.06 12.00 -14.65
C ARG A 167 -4.00 11.28 -15.47
N THR A 168 -2.92 10.86 -14.81
CA THR A 168 -1.84 10.08 -15.45
C THR A 168 -2.39 8.73 -15.92
N PRO A 169 -2.33 8.42 -17.22
CA PRO A 169 -2.76 7.11 -17.74
C PRO A 169 -1.70 6.03 -17.48
N GLU A 170 -2.02 4.79 -17.87
CA GLU A 170 -1.14 3.61 -17.74
C GLU A 170 0.01 3.57 -18.80
N TYR A 171 0.27 4.67 -19.50
CA TYR A 171 1.29 4.80 -20.52
C TYR A 171 1.95 6.18 -20.50
N THR A 172 3.15 6.30 -21.05
CA THR A 172 3.82 7.60 -21.24
C THR A 172 2.94 8.54 -22.05
N SER A 173 2.66 9.73 -21.54
CA SER A 173 1.64 10.61 -22.07
C SER A 173 2.05 12.07 -22.05
N VAL A 174 1.37 12.86 -22.89
CA VAL A 174 1.47 14.32 -22.89
C VAL A 174 0.11 14.95 -22.63
N ALA A 175 0.08 15.96 -21.78
CA ALA A 175 -1.10 16.78 -21.51
C ALA A 175 -0.90 18.15 -22.17
N HIS A 176 -1.74 18.48 -23.13
CA HIS A 176 -1.76 19.77 -23.79
C HIS A 176 -2.68 20.75 -23.06
N ILE A 177 -2.12 21.74 -22.40
CA ILE A 177 -2.88 22.75 -21.65
C ILE A 177 -3.07 23.96 -22.58
N THR A 178 -4.18 23.98 -23.30
CA THR A 178 -4.51 24.99 -24.31
C THR A 178 -5.31 26.19 -23.73
N GLY A 179 -5.65 26.14 -22.46
CA GLY A 179 -6.45 27.13 -21.74
C GLY A 179 -7.42 26.44 -20.76
N LYS A 180 -8.36 27.19 -20.22
CA LYS A 180 -9.41 26.58 -19.40
C LYS A 180 -10.20 25.64 -20.31
N PRO A 181 -10.29 24.33 -19.97
CA PRO A 181 -11.17 23.45 -20.70
C PRO A 181 -12.54 24.10 -20.75
N THR A 182 -13.16 24.17 -21.93
CA THR A 182 -14.47 24.79 -22.09
C THR A 182 -15.42 24.22 -21.04
N GLU A 183 -15.85 25.05 -20.12
CA GLU A 183 -16.94 24.71 -19.22
C GLU A 183 -18.11 24.25 -20.11
N ALA A 184 -18.63 23.07 -19.88
CA ALA A 184 -20.01 22.79 -20.27
C ALA A 184 -20.83 23.98 -19.77
N ALA A 185 -21.60 24.63 -20.66
CA ALA A 185 -22.20 25.93 -20.55
C ALA A 185 -22.56 26.35 -19.10
N PRO A 186 -22.24 27.59 -18.66
CA PRO A 186 -22.43 27.98 -17.28
C PRO A 186 -23.93 27.90 -16.93
N SER A 187 -24.28 26.92 -16.13
CA SER A 187 -25.53 26.98 -15.41
C SER A 187 -25.42 28.16 -14.43
N ARG A 188 -26.23 29.17 -14.60
CA ARG A 188 -26.39 30.30 -13.68
C ARG A 188 -26.36 29.78 -12.25
N ARG A 189 -25.36 30.23 -11.45
CA ARG A 189 -25.33 29.97 -10.01
C ARG A 189 -26.63 30.52 -9.39
N PRO A 190 -27.45 29.66 -8.82
CA PRO A 190 -28.22 30.01 -7.63
C PRO A 190 -27.40 29.64 -6.40
N GLU A 191 -27.64 30.36 -5.33
CA GLU A 191 -27.07 30.17 -4.00
C GLU A 191 -26.92 28.71 -3.59
N ARG A 192 -25.82 28.42 -2.83
CA ARG A 192 -25.51 27.16 -2.19
C ARG A 192 -26.73 26.32 -1.83
N ARG A 193 -27.16 25.49 -2.74
CA ARG A 193 -27.95 24.30 -2.46
C ARG A 193 -27.10 23.10 -2.78
N SER A 194 -26.74 22.37 -1.74
CA SER A 194 -26.15 21.02 -1.85
C SER A 194 -27.22 20.10 -2.45
N THR A 195 -27.35 20.12 -3.77
CA THR A 195 -28.21 19.19 -4.49
C THR A 195 -27.33 18.38 -5.42
N SER A 196 -26.90 17.21 -4.96
CA SER A 196 -26.44 16.17 -5.85
C SER A 196 -27.70 15.54 -6.46
N GLY A 197 -28.00 15.87 -7.70
CA GLY A 197 -29.12 15.29 -8.43
C GLY A 197 -28.62 14.49 -9.61
N ARG A 198 -29.24 13.35 -9.89
CA ARG A 198 -28.97 12.57 -11.10
C ARG A 198 -30.16 12.62 -12.04
N VAL A 199 -29.85 12.90 -13.29
CA VAL A 199 -30.82 12.93 -14.38
C VAL A 199 -31.04 11.51 -14.90
N SER A 200 -32.28 11.14 -15.15
CA SER A 200 -32.64 9.86 -15.77
C SER A 200 -31.95 9.71 -17.15
N PRO A 201 -31.62 8.49 -17.60
CA PRO A 201 -30.99 8.27 -18.92
C PRO A 201 -31.74 8.88 -20.09
N ASP A 202 -33.11 8.98 -20.05
CA ASP A 202 -33.90 9.60 -21.08
C ASP A 202 -33.92 11.16 -21.01
N GLY A 203 -33.23 11.74 -20.02
CA GLY A 203 -33.10 13.18 -19.84
C GLY A 203 -34.35 13.91 -19.33
N LYS A 204 -35.44 13.20 -18.98
CA LYS A 204 -36.71 13.81 -18.65
C LYS A 204 -36.96 14.04 -17.16
N THR A 205 -36.18 13.41 -16.30
CA THR A 205 -36.44 13.43 -14.87
C THR A 205 -35.11 13.58 -14.09
N GLU A 206 -35.15 14.39 -13.05
CA GLU A 206 -34.07 14.53 -12.08
C GLU A 206 -34.51 14.01 -10.72
N THR A 207 -33.66 13.20 -10.05
CA THR A 207 -33.81 12.82 -8.64
C THR A 207 -32.66 13.35 -7.82
N TYR A 208 -32.93 13.82 -6.61
CA TYR A 208 -31.88 14.30 -5.69
C TYR A 208 -32.32 14.20 -4.23
N VAL A 209 -31.33 14.24 -3.35
CA VAL A 209 -31.54 14.24 -1.91
C VAL A 209 -31.52 15.68 -1.39
N GLN A 210 -32.53 16.09 -0.67
CA GLN A 210 -32.63 17.38 -0.01
C GLN A 210 -32.43 17.20 1.50
N ARG A 211 -31.50 17.96 2.10
CA ARG A 211 -31.16 17.96 3.54
C ARG A 211 -30.69 16.58 4.07
N GLY A 212 -30.38 15.64 3.18
CA GLY A 212 -29.97 14.28 3.54
C GLY A 212 -31.10 13.32 3.89
N THR A 213 -32.35 13.80 4.01
CA THR A 213 -33.51 12.99 4.44
C THR A 213 -34.63 12.92 3.43
N ALA A 214 -34.86 13.96 2.62
CA ALA A 214 -35.92 13.98 1.64
C ALA A 214 -35.41 13.59 0.25
N LEU A 215 -35.96 12.54 -0.34
CA LEU A 215 -35.75 12.15 -1.73
C LEU A 215 -36.76 12.87 -2.61
N VAL A 216 -36.27 13.64 -3.58
CA VAL A 216 -37.08 14.50 -4.43
C VAL A 216 -36.96 14.10 -5.89
N ILE A 217 -38.05 14.12 -6.62
CA ILE A 217 -38.13 13.91 -8.07
C ILE A 217 -38.68 15.15 -8.76
N ARG A 218 -38.08 15.52 -9.90
CA ARG A 218 -38.49 16.69 -10.69
C ARG A 218 -38.50 16.37 -12.19
N PRO A 219 -39.63 16.56 -12.89
CA PRO A 219 -39.63 16.54 -14.36
C PRO A 219 -38.74 17.65 -14.94
N LEU A 220 -38.03 17.39 -16.00
CA LEU A 220 -37.21 18.37 -16.72
C LEU A 220 -37.85 18.82 -18.02
N PRO A 221 -37.59 20.09 -18.52
CA PRO A 221 -36.64 21.05 -17.93
C PRO A 221 -37.23 21.85 -16.75
N ASP A 222 -38.53 22.13 -16.68
CA ASP A 222 -39.10 23.11 -15.76
C ASP A 222 -40.27 22.57 -14.91
N GLY A 223 -40.31 21.26 -14.70
CA GLY A 223 -41.37 20.63 -13.91
C GLY A 223 -41.29 20.92 -12.41
N THR A 224 -42.44 20.81 -11.74
CA THR A 224 -42.55 21.01 -10.29
C THR A 224 -41.93 19.82 -9.55
N ALA A 225 -40.99 20.12 -8.62
CA ALA A 225 -40.39 19.12 -7.74
C ALA A 225 -41.46 18.54 -6.77
N SER A 226 -41.41 17.24 -6.55
CA SER A 226 -42.23 16.54 -5.57
C SER A 226 -41.39 15.60 -4.70
N THR A 227 -41.70 15.53 -3.41
CA THR A 227 -41.08 14.59 -2.50
C THR A 227 -41.57 13.17 -2.79
N VAL A 228 -40.63 12.25 -3.02
CA VAL A 228 -40.93 10.82 -3.19
C VAL A 228 -41.11 10.18 -1.83
N THR A 229 -40.15 10.43 -0.92
CA THR A 229 -40.18 9.95 0.46
C THR A 229 -39.33 10.86 1.34
N GLU A 230 -39.63 10.86 2.63
CA GLU A 230 -38.81 11.48 3.67
C GLU A 230 -38.48 10.43 4.72
N LEU A 231 -37.17 10.31 5.06
CA LEU A 231 -36.67 9.33 6.03
C LEU A 231 -37.08 9.77 7.45
N PRO A 232 -37.36 8.82 8.35
CA PRO A 232 -37.63 9.13 9.75
C PRO A 232 -36.40 9.76 10.41
N GLY A 233 -36.61 10.46 11.51
CA GLY A 233 -35.52 11.09 12.27
C GLY A 233 -34.44 10.07 12.64
N GLY A 234 -33.16 10.46 12.43
CA GLY A 234 -31.99 9.60 12.67
C GLY A 234 -31.61 8.68 11.50
N GLU A 235 -32.26 8.82 10.34
CA GLU A 235 -31.84 8.15 9.10
C GLU A 235 -31.43 9.18 8.04
N ARG A 236 -30.47 8.81 7.20
CA ARG A 236 -30.04 9.62 6.05
C ARG A 236 -29.78 8.76 4.83
N PHE A 237 -29.97 9.36 3.66
CA PHE A 237 -29.48 8.81 2.40
C PHE A 237 -27.95 8.93 2.30
N ASP A 238 -27.29 7.90 1.78
CA ASP A 238 -25.82 7.79 1.74
C ASP A 238 -25.20 8.26 0.43
N ASN A 239 -25.90 8.11 -0.69
CA ASN A 239 -25.35 8.36 -2.02
C ASN A 239 -26.43 9.00 -2.93
N ASP A 240 -26.02 9.31 -4.15
CA ASP A 240 -26.92 9.78 -5.18
C ASP A 240 -27.79 8.64 -5.72
N PRO A 241 -29.05 8.94 -6.12
CA PRO A 241 -29.87 7.97 -6.82
C PRO A 241 -29.22 7.45 -8.10
N GLN A 242 -29.34 6.14 -8.34
CA GLN A 242 -28.84 5.49 -9.55
C GLN A 242 -30.02 4.95 -10.36
N TRP A 243 -30.17 5.49 -11.56
CA TRP A 243 -31.27 5.14 -12.47
C TRP A 243 -31.02 3.84 -13.21
N SER A 244 -32.12 3.09 -13.47
CA SER A 244 -32.10 2.00 -14.45
C SER A 244 -31.88 2.55 -15.86
N PRO A 245 -31.26 1.77 -16.78
CA PRO A 245 -31.02 2.20 -18.15
C PRO A 245 -32.25 2.67 -18.91
N ASP A 246 -33.43 2.08 -18.65
CA ASP A 246 -34.73 2.43 -19.26
C ASP A 246 -35.44 3.59 -18.56
N SER A 247 -34.86 4.17 -17.51
CA SER A 247 -35.44 5.28 -16.73
C SER A 247 -36.74 4.92 -15.96
N SER A 248 -37.08 3.65 -15.85
CA SER A 248 -38.29 3.21 -15.16
C SER A 248 -38.16 3.10 -13.65
N HIS A 249 -36.94 2.86 -13.16
CA HIS A 249 -36.65 2.69 -11.74
C HIS A 249 -35.36 3.44 -11.33
N PHE A 250 -35.23 3.66 -10.04
CA PHE A 250 -33.94 4.12 -9.45
C PHE A 250 -33.74 3.53 -8.07
N VAL A 251 -32.48 3.39 -7.68
CA VAL A 251 -32.08 2.87 -6.37
C VAL A 251 -31.20 3.90 -5.65
N ILE A 252 -31.36 3.98 -4.33
CA ILE A 252 -30.56 4.82 -3.44
C ILE A 252 -30.39 4.11 -2.11
N SER A 253 -29.24 4.26 -1.45
CA SER A 253 -29.02 3.68 -0.12
C SER A 253 -29.38 4.65 0.98
N SER A 254 -29.92 4.14 2.10
CA SER A 254 -30.10 4.88 3.33
C SER A 254 -29.55 4.12 4.53
N ALA A 255 -29.12 4.83 5.56
CA ALA A 255 -28.61 4.27 6.78
C ALA A 255 -29.06 5.05 8.01
N LYS A 256 -29.15 4.37 9.15
CA LYS A 256 -29.29 5.04 10.45
C LYS A 256 -28.00 5.76 10.80
N GLU A 257 -28.14 6.96 11.34
CA GLU A 257 -27.02 7.70 11.92
C GLU A 257 -26.53 6.99 13.18
N VAL A 258 -25.23 6.93 13.33
CA VAL A 258 -24.58 6.39 14.53
C VAL A 258 -23.68 7.44 15.14
N THR A 259 -23.56 7.43 16.47
CA THR A 259 -22.61 8.29 17.16
C THR A 259 -21.21 7.71 16.97
N VAL A 260 -20.35 8.47 16.31
CA VAL A 260 -18.97 8.07 16.08
C VAL A 260 -18.15 8.35 17.34
N ARG A 261 -17.36 7.36 17.80
CA ARG A 261 -16.38 7.52 18.87
C ARG A 261 -15.32 8.52 18.45
N GLN A 262 -14.88 9.37 19.38
CA GLN A 262 -13.78 10.30 19.17
C GLN A 262 -12.62 10.00 20.11
N VAL A 263 -11.40 10.14 19.60
CA VAL A 263 -10.16 10.19 20.38
C VAL A 263 -9.78 11.65 20.56
N THR A 264 -9.30 12.00 21.74
CA THR A 264 -8.83 13.35 22.06
C THR A 264 -7.32 13.37 22.09
N LEU A 265 -6.72 14.18 21.24
CA LEU A 265 -5.29 14.45 21.21
C LEU A 265 -5.02 15.82 21.81
N VAL A 266 -3.87 15.96 22.47
CA VAL A 266 -3.43 17.23 23.07
C VAL A 266 -2.11 17.62 22.45
N GLN A 267 -2.10 18.67 21.65
CA GLN A 267 -0.87 19.29 21.17
C GLN A 267 -0.31 20.18 22.27
N SER A 268 0.72 19.71 22.96
CA SER A 268 1.30 20.41 24.12
C SER A 268 2.00 21.71 23.74
N SER A 269 2.61 21.73 22.55
CA SER A 269 3.46 22.87 22.10
C SER A 269 3.08 23.30 20.69
N PRO A 270 1.90 23.91 20.47
CA PRO A 270 1.53 24.47 19.18
C PRO A 270 2.46 25.62 18.80
N LYS A 271 2.75 25.80 17.50
CA LYS A 271 3.72 26.81 17.01
C LYS A 271 3.19 28.25 17.09
N ASP A 272 1.88 28.42 17.16
CA ASP A 272 1.16 29.68 17.01
C ASP A 272 0.55 30.22 18.32
N GLN A 273 0.64 29.44 19.42
CA GLN A 273 0.14 29.85 20.73
C GLN A 273 0.91 29.17 21.87
N LEU A 274 0.88 29.77 23.07
CA LEU A 274 1.53 29.23 24.27
C LEU A 274 0.71 28.07 24.89
N GLN A 275 -0.62 28.22 24.91
CA GLN A 275 -1.49 27.23 25.55
C GLN A 275 -1.64 25.97 24.66
N PRO A 276 -1.72 24.80 25.26
CA PRO A 276 -2.00 23.57 24.53
C PRO A 276 -3.29 23.67 23.69
N ARG A 277 -3.32 22.89 22.61
CA ARG A 277 -4.50 22.76 21.76
C ARG A 277 -5.06 21.35 21.87
N VAL A 278 -6.39 21.27 21.98
CA VAL A 278 -7.13 19.99 21.97
C VAL A 278 -7.66 19.75 20.55
N GLU A 279 -7.44 18.55 20.06
CA GLU A 279 -7.99 18.04 18.79
C GLU A 279 -8.85 16.82 19.07
N LYS A 280 -10.00 16.71 18.39
CA LYS A 280 -10.88 15.53 18.44
C LYS A 280 -10.93 14.90 17.06
N VAL A 281 -10.65 13.60 17.01
CA VAL A 281 -10.59 12.81 15.78
C VAL A 281 -11.63 11.71 15.84
N ASP A 282 -12.44 11.57 14.81
CA ASP A 282 -13.38 10.45 14.69
C ASP A 282 -12.59 9.14 14.58
N TYR A 283 -12.89 8.20 15.48
CA TYR A 283 -12.08 7.01 15.63
C TYR A 283 -12.93 5.81 16.06
N VAL A 284 -13.48 5.10 15.08
CA VAL A 284 -14.31 3.92 15.34
C VAL A 284 -13.43 2.74 15.72
N LYS A 285 -13.77 2.09 16.85
CA LYS A 285 -13.04 0.94 17.40
C LYS A 285 -13.84 -0.36 17.23
N PRO A 286 -13.20 -1.55 17.26
CA PRO A 286 -13.89 -2.83 17.21
C PRO A 286 -15.03 -2.93 18.23
N GLY A 287 -16.17 -3.42 17.74
CA GLY A 287 -17.41 -3.50 18.53
C GLY A 287 -18.29 -2.26 18.51
N ASP A 288 -17.77 -1.11 18.10
CA ASP A 288 -18.58 0.12 17.97
C ASP A 288 -19.69 -0.06 16.91
N PRO A 289 -20.83 0.63 17.06
CA PRO A 289 -21.84 0.67 15.99
C PRO A 289 -21.26 1.36 14.74
N ILE A 290 -21.62 0.83 13.58
CA ILE A 290 -21.26 1.39 12.26
C ILE A 290 -22.50 1.75 11.48
N ARG A 291 -22.39 2.74 10.58
CA ARG A 291 -23.45 2.98 9.59
C ARG A 291 -23.55 1.79 8.66
N GLN A 292 -24.79 1.34 8.46
CA GLN A 292 -25.10 0.19 7.61
C GLN A 292 -26.06 0.64 6.52
N PRO A 293 -25.55 0.95 5.30
CA PRO A 293 -26.41 1.37 4.20
C PRO A 293 -27.17 0.18 3.64
N PHE A 294 -28.47 0.40 3.38
CA PHE A 294 -29.33 -0.56 2.70
C PHE A 294 -29.94 0.07 1.43
N PRO A 295 -29.98 -0.67 0.30
CA PRO A 295 -30.57 -0.18 -0.94
C PRO A 295 -32.09 -0.08 -0.81
N ARG A 296 -32.64 1.02 -1.32
CA ARG A 296 -34.08 1.27 -1.46
C ARG A 296 -34.39 1.47 -2.93
N LEU A 297 -35.33 0.70 -3.43
CA LEU A 297 -35.73 0.68 -4.83
C LEU A 297 -37.04 1.47 -5.02
N TYR A 298 -37.12 2.27 -6.06
CA TYR A 298 -38.31 3.10 -6.38
C TYR A 298 -38.74 2.93 -7.84
N ASP A 299 -40.03 2.82 -8.06
CA ASP A 299 -40.64 2.97 -9.37
C ASP A 299 -40.80 4.48 -9.69
N ALA A 300 -40.28 4.91 -10.83
CA ALA A 300 -40.19 6.32 -11.18
C ALA A 300 -41.57 6.92 -11.54
N ALA A 301 -42.43 6.13 -12.17
CA ALA A 301 -43.76 6.59 -12.62
C ALA A 301 -44.74 6.74 -11.45
N THR A 302 -44.80 5.74 -10.59
CA THR A 302 -45.67 5.73 -9.42
C THR A 302 -45.10 6.46 -8.21
N LYS A 303 -43.77 6.71 -8.21
CA LYS A 303 -43.01 7.28 -7.09
C LYS A 303 -43.07 6.42 -5.82
N ARG A 304 -43.39 5.15 -5.93
CA ARG A 304 -43.55 4.24 -4.79
C ARG A 304 -42.24 3.45 -4.57
N GLU A 305 -41.94 3.23 -3.30
CA GLU A 305 -40.89 2.32 -2.90
C GLU A 305 -41.32 0.86 -3.14
N ILE A 306 -40.45 0.11 -3.77
CA ILE A 306 -40.53 -1.34 -3.92
C ILE A 306 -39.67 -1.96 -2.82
N ARG A 307 -40.32 -2.70 -1.93
CA ARG A 307 -39.65 -3.25 -0.75
C ARG A 307 -38.57 -4.27 -1.16
N VAL A 308 -37.32 -4.05 -0.73
CA VAL A 308 -36.22 -4.98 -0.84
C VAL A 308 -36.11 -5.79 0.45
N ASP A 309 -36.05 -7.12 0.38
CA ASP A 309 -35.88 -7.97 1.55
C ASP A 309 -34.40 -8.09 1.91
N HIS A 310 -34.04 -7.75 3.15
CA HIS A 310 -32.67 -7.75 3.64
C HIS A 310 -32.20 -9.10 4.21
N ALA A 311 -33.02 -10.16 4.17
CA ALA A 311 -32.70 -11.45 4.77
C ALA A 311 -31.40 -12.08 4.24
N LEU A 312 -31.05 -11.83 2.97
CA LEU A 312 -29.83 -12.36 2.36
C LEU A 312 -28.56 -11.51 2.58
N PHE A 313 -28.70 -10.31 3.19
CA PHE A 313 -27.57 -9.42 3.48
C PHE A 313 -27.70 -8.70 4.83
N PRO A 314 -27.88 -9.46 5.92
CA PRO A 314 -27.95 -8.91 7.27
C PRO A 314 -26.60 -8.36 7.72
N ASN A 315 -26.61 -7.32 8.57
CA ASN A 315 -25.43 -6.75 9.20
C ASN A 315 -24.27 -6.44 8.21
N PRO A 316 -24.50 -5.62 7.18
CA PRO A 316 -23.48 -5.30 6.20
C PRO A 316 -22.34 -4.50 6.84
N TRP A 317 -21.10 -4.89 6.54
CA TRP A 317 -19.94 -4.03 6.64
C TRP A 317 -19.95 -2.98 5.53
N ALA A 318 -20.20 -3.46 4.31
CA ALA A 318 -20.32 -2.61 3.13
C ALA A 318 -21.30 -3.22 2.12
N ILE A 319 -21.95 -2.34 1.38
CA ILE A 319 -22.65 -2.62 0.12
C ILE A 319 -22.00 -1.75 -0.94
N SER A 320 -21.43 -2.36 -1.98
CA SER A 320 -20.65 -1.68 -3.00
C SER A 320 -20.99 -2.17 -4.42
N ASP A 321 -20.36 -1.54 -5.42
CA ASP A 321 -20.38 -1.98 -6.83
C ASP A 321 -21.79 -2.18 -7.40
N LEU A 322 -22.72 -1.29 -6.99
CA LEU A 322 -24.08 -1.33 -7.49
C LEU A 322 -24.12 -1.03 -8.99
N THR A 323 -24.74 -1.92 -9.75
CA THR A 323 -24.89 -1.80 -11.21
C THR A 323 -26.22 -2.34 -11.66
N TRP A 324 -26.81 -1.75 -12.70
CA TRP A 324 -28.03 -2.22 -13.33
C TRP A 324 -27.72 -3.22 -14.46
N SER A 325 -28.57 -4.22 -14.63
CA SER A 325 -28.57 -5.04 -15.85
C SER A 325 -28.93 -4.18 -17.08
N ALA A 326 -28.40 -4.55 -18.26
CA ALA A 326 -28.64 -3.79 -19.48
C ALA A 326 -30.14 -3.72 -19.86
N ASP A 327 -30.91 -4.73 -19.50
CA ASP A 327 -32.36 -4.83 -19.73
C ASP A 327 -33.20 -4.18 -18.61
N SER A 328 -32.59 -3.53 -17.62
CA SER A 328 -33.22 -2.89 -16.46
C SER A 328 -34.05 -3.81 -15.55
N SER A 329 -33.97 -5.13 -15.76
CA SER A 329 -34.80 -6.10 -15.02
C SER A 329 -34.35 -6.30 -13.57
N GLU A 330 -33.09 -6.03 -13.27
CA GLU A 330 -32.51 -6.15 -11.93
C GLU A 330 -31.30 -5.20 -11.75
N PHE A 331 -30.98 -4.89 -10.51
CA PHE A 331 -29.68 -4.30 -10.16
C PHE A 331 -28.90 -5.28 -9.29
N LEU A 332 -27.57 -5.22 -9.41
CA LEU A 332 -26.62 -6.06 -8.72
C LEU A 332 -25.80 -5.22 -7.76
N PHE A 333 -25.33 -5.83 -6.67
CA PHE A 333 -24.38 -5.22 -5.76
C PHE A 333 -23.55 -6.27 -5.03
N VAL A 334 -22.41 -5.84 -4.47
CA VAL A 334 -21.60 -6.67 -3.59
C VAL A 334 -21.95 -6.38 -2.15
N TYR A 335 -22.21 -7.44 -1.41
CA TYR A 335 -22.41 -7.45 0.04
C TYR A 335 -21.20 -8.06 0.73
N ASN A 336 -20.57 -7.30 1.63
CA ASN A 336 -19.56 -7.79 2.56
C ASN A 336 -20.17 -7.78 3.96
N GLN A 337 -20.24 -8.94 4.60
CA GLN A 337 -20.77 -9.07 5.96
C GLN A 337 -19.75 -8.54 6.98
N ARG A 338 -20.21 -7.85 8.01
CA ARG A 338 -19.36 -7.48 9.15
C ARG A 338 -18.84 -8.75 9.83
N GLY A 339 -17.52 -8.84 10.04
CA GLY A 339 -16.79 -10.05 10.43
C GLY A 339 -16.07 -10.73 9.26
N HIS A 340 -16.39 -10.31 8.02
CA HIS A 340 -15.67 -10.65 6.78
C HIS A 340 -15.53 -12.14 6.45
N GLN A 341 -16.46 -12.97 6.95
CA GLN A 341 -16.48 -14.41 6.64
C GLN A 341 -17.40 -14.75 5.48
N LEU A 342 -18.18 -13.79 5.01
CA LEU A 342 -19.15 -13.94 3.95
C LEU A 342 -19.17 -12.74 3.02
N MET A 343 -19.01 -12.98 1.73
CA MET A 343 -19.17 -11.99 0.67
C MET A 343 -20.08 -12.54 -0.42
N ARG A 344 -21.03 -11.72 -0.90
CA ARG A 344 -22.01 -12.13 -1.92
C ARG A 344 -22.12 -11.10 -3.03
N ILE A 345 -22.35 -11.59 -4.23
CA ILE A 345 -22.95 -10.78 -5.30
C ILE A 345 -24.43 -11.09 -5.27
N LEU A 346 -25.25 -10.07 -5.07
CA LEU A 346 -26.70 -10.16 -4.97
C LEU A 346 -27.36 -9.46 -6.15
N GLY A 347 -28.48 -10.00 -6.64
CA GLY A 347 -29.34 -9.36 -7.63
C GLY A 347 -30.70 -9.06 -7.01
N VAL A 348 -31.24 -7.86 -7.29
CA VAL A 348 -32.56 -7.43 -6.85
C VAL A 348 -33.43 -7.16 -8.06
N ARG A 349 -34.53 -7.89 -8.19
CA ARG A 349 -35.47 -7.74 -9.29
C ARG A 349 -36.22 -6.41 -9.19
N ALA A 350 -36.20 -5.65 -10.29
CA ALA A 350 -36.80 -4.31 -10.31
C ALA A 350 -38.32 -4.31 -10.07
N SER A 351 -39.04 -5.33 -10.56
CA SER A 351 -40.50 -5.35 -10.53
C SER A 351 -41.15 -5.58 -9.15
N ASP A 352 -40.42 -6.27 -8.23
CA ASP A 352 -40.98 -6.68 -6.94
C ASP A 352 -39.96 -6.67 -5.77
N GLY A 353 -38.72 -6.29 -6.01
CA GLY A 353 -37.68 -6.22 -4.97
C GLY A 353 -37.17 -7.57 -4.46
N GLN A 354 -37.51 -8.69 -5.11
CA GLN A 354 -37.01 -10.00 -4.72
C GLN A 354 -35.50 -10.09 -4.87
N VAL A 355 -34.83 -10.57 -3.83
CA VAL A 355 -33.37 -10.69 -3.77
C VAL A 355 -32.97 -12.13 -4.04
N ARG A 356 -31.96 -12.34 -4.87
CA ARG A 356 -31.34 -13.63 -5.14
C ARG A 356 -29.82 -13.57 -4.94
N VAL A 357 -29.22 -14.70 -4.55
CA VAL A 357 -27.77 -14.85 -4.54
C VAL A 357 -27.30 -15.20 -5.95
N ILE A 358 -26.42 -14.37 -6.51
CA ILE A 358 -25.73 -14.66 -7.76
C ILE A 358 -24.47 -15.47 -7.44
N HIS A 359 -23.67 -14.98 -6.51
CA HIS A 359 -22.42 -15.63 -6.15
C HIS A 359 -22.14 -15.50 -4.66
N GLU A 360 -21.40 -16.47 -4.10
CA GLU A 360 -21.04 -16.46 -2.68
C GLU A 360 -19.60 -16.96 -2.51
N ASP A 361 -18.83 -16.21 -1.74
CA ASP A 361 -17.59 -16.65 -1.09
C ASP A 361 -17.81 -16.69 0.42
N LYS A 362 -17.46 -17.82 1.03
CA LYS A 362 -17.60 -18.06 2.47
C LYS A 362 -16.37 -18.78 3.00
N THR A 363 -15.93 -18.40 4.20
CA THR A 363 -14.79 -19.01 4.88
C THR A 363 -15.03 -19.06 6.39
N ASP A 364 -14.33 -19.97 7.09
CA ASP A 364 -14.33 -20.03 8.54
C ASP A 364 -13.36 -19.03 9.18
N THR A 365 -12.49 -18.42 8.38
CA THR A 365 -11.53 -17.41 8.81
C THR A 365 -11.98 -16.03 8.33
N PHE A 366 -11.29 -15.43 7.36
CA PHE A 366 -11.62 -14.13 6.82
C PHE A 366 -11.45 -14.09 5.30
N ILE A 367 -12.21 -13.22 4.65
CA ILE A 367 -12.02 -12.82 3.27
C ILE A 367 -11.22 -11.51 3.28
N ASP A 368 -10.07 -11.48 2.64
CA ASP A 368 -9.24 -10.27 2.53
C ASP A 368 -9.81 -9.31 1.47
N TYR A 369 -10.88 -8.62 1.86
CA TYR A 369 -11.60 -7.68 0.99
C TYR A 369 -10.78 -6.42 0.68
N SER A 370 -9.73 -6.14 1.43
CA SER A 370 -8.93 -4.92 1.30
C SER A 370 -7.80 -5.04 0.28
N GLN A 371 -7.27 -6.25 0.08
CA GLN A 371 -6.13 -6.52 -0.81
C GLN A 371 -6.49 -7.48 -1.96
N LYS A 372 -7.45 -8.39 -1.75
CA LYS A 372 -7.81 -9.45 -2.68
C LYS A 372 -9.26 -9.31 -3.14
N PHE A 373 -9.56 -8.13 -3.69
CA PHE A 373 -10.89 -7.82 -4.21
C PHE A 373 -10.80 -7.28 -5.63
N PHE A 374 -11.54 -7.91 -6.54
CA PHE A 374 -11.75 -7.41 -7.89
C PHE A 374 -13.11 -7.88 -8.41
N ILE A 375 -13.87 -6.95 -9.00
CA ILE A 375 -15.10 -7.23 -9.72
C ILE A 375 -15.15 -6.41 -11.01
N ARG A 376 -15.60 -7.02 -12.09
CA ARG A 376 -15.93 -6.33 -13.34
C ARG A 376 -17.20 -6.91 -13.91
N HIS A 377 -18.26 -6.12 -13.94
CA HIS A 377 -19.50 -6.47 -14.61
C HIS A 377 -19.34 -6.32 -16.14
N LEU A 378 -19.86 -7.30 -16.88
CA LEU A 378 -19.90 -7.35 -18.33
C LEU A 378 -21.38 -7.49 -18.75
N PRO A 379 -22.16 -6.39 -18.73
CA PRO A 379 -23.62 -6.43 -18.88
C PRO A 379 -24.07 -7.02 -20.21
N GLU A 380 -23.32 -6.75 -21.29
CA GLU A 380 -23.65 -7.20 -22.66
C GLU A 380 -23.66 -8.73 -22.81
N THR A 381 -22.77 -9.40 -22.05
CA THR A 381 -22.65 -10.87 -22.07
C THR A 381 -23.27 -11.52 -20.84
N LYS A 382 -23.83 -10.71 -19.92
CA LYS A 382 -24.34 -11.15 -18.60
C LYS A 382 -23.31 -11.97 -17.84
N GLU A 383 -22.06 -11.49 -17.80
CA GLU A 383 -20.95 -12.13 -17.11
C GLU A 383 -20.34 -11.21 -16.06
N ILE A 384 -19.66 -11.80 -15.09
CA ILE A 384 -18.93 -11.09 -14.04
C ILE A 384 -17.54 -11.69 -13.92
N LEU A 385 -16.49 -10.87 -14.00
CA LEU A 385 -15.16 -11.25 -13.56
C LEU A 385 -15.07 -11.04 -12.04
N TRP A 386 -14.58 -12.05 -11.34
CA TRP A 386 -14.52 -12.07 -9.88
C TRP A 386 -13.18 -12.61 -9.39
N MET A 387 -12.65 -12.05 -8.30
CA MET A 387 -11.44 -12.52 -7.61
C MET A 387 -11.82 -13.27 -6.34
N SER A 388 -11.22 -14.45 -6.10
CA SER A 388 -11.54 -15.30 -4.95
C SER A 388 -10.38 -16.19 -4.54
N GLU A 389 -10.27 -16.48 -3.24
CA GLU A 389 -9.33 -17.45 -2.65
C GLU A 389 -9.98 -18.85 -2.41
N ARG A 390 -11.08 -19.18 -3.07
CA ARG A 390 -11.88 -20.39 -2.82
C ARG A 390 -11.14 -21.72 -3.02
N ASP A 391 -10.08 -21.73 -3.81
CA ASP A 391 -9.22 -22.91 -4.03
C ASP A 391 -7.94 -22.93 -3.19
N GLY A 392 -7.81 -21.96 -2.26
CA GLY A 392 -6.64 -21.80 -1.38
C GLY A 392 -5.59 -20.82 -1.90
N TRP A 393 -5.81 -20.21 -3.07
CA TRP A 393 -4.97 -19.19 -3.69
C TRP A 393 -5.83 -18.10 -4.31
N ASN A 394 -5.27 -16.90 -4.49
CA ASN A 394 -6.03 -15.79 -5.03
C ASN A 394 -6.09 -15.87 -6.57
N HIS A 395 -7.27 -16.14 -7.12
CA HIS A 395 -7.49 -16.38 -8.55
C HIS A 395 -8.67 -15.60 -9.12
N LEU A 396 -8.73 -15.54 -10.46
CA LEU A 396 -9.81 -14.92 -11.21
C LEU A 396 -10.79 -15.98 -11.73
N TYR A 397 -12.07 -15.62 -11.70
CA TYR A 397 -13.20 -16.46 -12.11
C TYR A 397 -14.13 -15.68 -13.03
N LEU A 398 -14.70 -16.37 -14.02
CA LEU A 398 -15.78 -15.86 -14.85
C LEU A 398 -17.09 -16.50 -14.38
N ILE A 399 -18.04 -15.65 -14.00
CA ILE A 399 -19.34 -16.04 -13.46
C ILE A 399 -20.43 -15.68 -14.46
N ASP A 400 -21.42 -16.55 -14.65
CA ASP A 400 -22.66 -16.26 -15.34
C ASP A 400 -23.59 -15.49 -14.40
N ALA A 401 -23.91 -14.22 -14.71
CA ALA A 401 -24.71 -13.36 -13.84
C ALA A 401 -26.18 -13.80 -13.74
N ALA A 402 -26.70 -14.54 -14.72
CA ALA A 402 -28.08 -15.00 -14.72
C ALA A 402 -28.26 -16.22 -13.81
N THR A 403 -27.35 -17.19 -13.89
CA THR A 403 -27.43 -18.47 -13.16
C THR A 403 -26.62 -18.49 -11.88
N GLY A 404 -25.61 -17.62 -11.75
CA GLY A 404 -24.64 -17.61 -10.66
C GLY A 404 -23.56 -18.68 -10.78
N SER A 405 -23.56 -19.48 -11.84
CA SER A 405 -22.59 -20.55 -12.03
C SER A 405 -21.21 -19.99 -12.43
N ILE A 406 -20.14 -20.62 -11.92
CA ILE A 406 -18.80 -20.36 -12.40
C ILE A 406 -18.65 -20.98 -13.79
N LYS A 407 -18.52 -20.16 -14.82
CA LYS A 407 -18.27 -20.60 -16.19
C LYS A 407 -16.84 -21.10 -16.36
N THR A 408 -15.88 -20.42 -15.72
CA THR A 408 -14.46 -20.72 -15.86
C THR A 408 -13.70 -20.22 -14.64
N GLN A 409 -12.80 -21.04 -14.12
CA GLN A 409 -11.67 -20.57 -13.33
C GLN A 409 -10.58 -20.09 -14.30
N ILE A 410 -10.41 -18.76 -14.44
CA ILE A 410 -9.54 -18.13 -15.45
C ILE A 410 -8.07 -18.40 -15.15
N THR A 411 -7.69 -18.24 -13.89
CA THR A 411 -6.32 -18.50 -13.40
C THR A 411 -6.35 -19.59 -12.36
N LYS A 412 -5.30 -20.43 -12.30
CA LYS A 412 -5.23 -21.58 -11.37
C LYS A 412 -3.79 -21.99 -11.10
N GLY A 413 -3.54 -22.60 -9.95
CA GLY A 413 -2.24 -23.12 -9.54
C GLY A 413 -1.82 -22.61 -8.15
N ASN A 414 -0.64 -23.00 -7.69
CA ASN A 414 -0.12 -22.64 -6.36
C ASN A 414 0.59 -21.26 -6.42
N TRP A 415 -0.14 -20.24 -6.82
CA TRP A 415 0.34 -18.88 -6.97
C TRP A 415 -0.83 -17.88 -6.89
N ASN A 416 -0.55 -16.58 -6.77
CA ASN A 416 -1.58 -15.57 -6.59
C ASN A 416 -1.66 -14.59 -7.77
N VAL A 417 -2.87 -14.21 -8.15
CA VAL A 417 -3.11 -12.93 -8.83
C VAL A 417 -2.96 -11.83 -7.79
N ARG A 418 -1.99 -10.93 -7.98
CA ARG A 418 -1.78 -9.80 -7.07
C ARG A 418 -2.77 -8.67 -7.34
N ASP A 419 -2.94 -8.34 -8.61
CA ASP A 419 -3.77 -7.21 -9.04
C ASP A 419 -4.15 -7.35 -10.51
N VAL A 420 -5.32 -6.87 -10.88
CA VAL A 420 -5.75 -6.76 -12.29
C VAL A 420 -5.33 -5.39 -12.81
N VAL A 421 -4.45 -5.37 -13.79
CA VAL A 421 -3.91 -4.14 -14.39
C VAL A 421 -4.87 -3.59 -15.45
N ASP A 422 -5.37 -4.45 -16.34
CA ASP A 422 -6.29 -4.06 -17.42
C ASP A 422 -7.20 -5.22 -17.84
N VAL A 423 -8.39 -4.87 -18.34
CA VAL A 423 -9.36 -5.80 -18.91
C VAL A 423 -9.78 -5.31 -20.29
N ASP A 424 -9.26 -5.94 -21.34
CA ASP A 424 -9.72 -5.70 -22.71
C ASP A 424 -10.96 -6.57 -22.99
N VAL A 425 -12.13 -5.94 -22.84
CA VAL A 425 -13.43 -6.61 -23.03
C VAL A 425 -13.59 -7.06 -24.49
N SER A 426 -13.08 -6.28 -25.44
CA SER A 426 -13.22 -6.55 -26.89
C SER A 426 -12.43 -7.78 -27.32
N LYS A 427 -11.23 -7.96 -26.79
CA LYS A 427 -10.37 -9.13 -26.99
C LYS A 427 -10.62 -10.25 -26.01
N ARG A 428 -11.41 -9.98 -24.98
CA ARG A 428 -11.66 -10.90 -23.86
C ARG A 428 -10.37 -11.36 -23.18
N THR A 429 -9.48 -10.41 -22.86
CA THR A 429 -8.19 -10.68 -22.21
C THR A 429 -8.02 -9.86 -20.93
N ILE A 430 -7.24 -10.38 -20.00
CA ILE A 430 -6.90 -9.73 -18.74
C ILE A 430 -5.38 -9.65 -18.64
N LEU A 431 -4.87 -8.43 -18.39
CA LEU A 431 -3.50 -8.19 -17.95
C LEU A 431 -3.49 -8.08 -16.44
N PHE A 432 -2.60 -8.80 -15.77
CA PHE A 432 -2.55 -8.85 -14.32
C PHE A 432 -1.13 -9.02 -13.78
N LYS A 433 -0.95 -8.65 -12.51
CA LYS A 433 0.24 -8.96 -11.71
C LYS A 433 0.06 -10.32 -11.04
N ALA A 434 1.11 -11.11 -11.04
CA ALA A 434 1.13 -12.44 -10.45
C ALA A 434 2.33 -12.62 -9.52
N LEU A 435 2.13 -13.37 -8.43
CA LEU A 435 3.15 -13.72 -7.46
C LEU A 435 3.30 -15.24 -7.39
N GLY A 436 4.55 -15.75 -7.42
CA GLY A 436 4.81 -17.18 -7.29
C GLY A 436 4.64 -18.01 -8.57
N THR A 437 4.52 -17.38 -9.74
CA THR A 437 4.29 -18.09 -11.00
C THR A 437 5.52 -18.78 -11.60
N VAL A 438 6.73 -18.44 -11.13
CA VAL A 438 7.99 -19.01 -11.64
C VAL A 438 8.62 -19.91 -10.57
N PRO A 439 8.66 -21.24 -10.78
CA PRO A 439 9.27 -22.15 -9.82
C PRO A 439 10.74 -21.82 -9.54
N GLY A 440 11.15 -21.89 -8.27
CA GLY A 440 12.53 -21.65 -7.86
C GLY A 440 12.92 -20.18 -7.69
N GLN A 441 12.03 -19.25 -7.99
CA GLN A 441 12.18 -17.84 -7.63
C GLN A 441 11.51 -17.53 -6.28
N ASP A 442 11.81 -16.37 -5.71
CA ASP A 442 11.10 -15.86 -4.54
C ASP A 442 9.61 -15.68 -4.91
N PRO A 443 8.66 -16.33 -4.21
CA PRO A 443 7.24 -16.30 -4.55
C PRO A 443 6.59 -14.94 -4.37
N TYR A 444 7.27 -13.97 -3.82
CA TYR A 444 6.81 -12.59 -3.68
C TYR A 444 7.26 -11.65 -4.82
N TYR A 445 8.07 -12.14 -5.78
CA TYR A 445 8.42 -11.33 -6.95
C TYR A 445 7.20 -11.13 -7.84
N THR A 446 6.95 -9.86 -8.17
CA THR A 446 5.89 -9.47 -9.08
C THR A 446 6.27 -9.81 -10.51
N HIS A 447 5.45 -10.61 -11.17
CA HIS A 447 5.49 -10.85 -12.61
C HIS A 447 4.22 -10.32 -13.27
N PHE A 448 4.32 -9.99 -14.54
CA PHE A 448 3.16 -9.58 -15.36
C PHE A 448 2.79 -10.70 -16.31
N ALA A 449 1.48 -10.93 -16.43
CA ALA A 449 0.94 -11.96 -17.30
C ALA A 449 -0.38 -11.51 -17.94
N ARG A 450 -0.72 -12.13 -19.07
CA ARG A 450 -1.99 -11.96 -19.75
C ARG A 450 -2.65 -13.31 -19.97
N VAL A 451 -3.98 -13.35 -19.87
CA VAL A 451 -4.79 -14.57 -20.04
C VAL A 451 -6.11 -14.21 -20.71
N ASN A 452 -6.70 -15.16 -21.47
CA ASN A 452 -8.05 -15.04 -21.99
C ASN A 452 -9.10 -15.29 -20.92
N PHE A 453 -10.33 -14.79 -21.06
CA PHE A 453 -11.43 -15.02 -20.10
C PHE A 453 -11.79 -16.50 -19.95
N ASP A 454 -11.51 -17.34 -20.93
CA ASP A 454 -11.72 -18.78 -20.87
C ASP A 454 -10.57 -19.55 -20.20
N GLY A 455 -9.56 -18.83 -19.70
CA GLY A 455 -8.39 -19.42 -19.05
C GLY A 455 -7.32 -19.94 -19.99
N THR A 456 -7.52 -19.84 -21.31
CA THR A 456 -6.51 -20.20 -22.31
C THR A 456 -5.55 -19.06 -22.56
N GLY A 457 -4.45 -19.33 -23.30
CA GLY A 457 -3.54 -18.30 -23.76
C GLY A 457 -2.81 -17.54 -22.63
N LEU A 458 -2.54 -18.19 -21.49
CA LEU A 458 -1.72 -17.59 -20.43
C LEU A 458 -0.30 -17.35 -20.95
N VAL A 459 0.09 -16.08 -21.01
CA VAL A 459 1.42 -15.62 -21.44
C VAL A 459 2.04 -14.81 -20.32
N ARG A 460 3.22 -15.22 -19.84
CA ARG A 460 4.05 -14.39 -18.96
C ARG A 460 4.78 -13.35 -19.80
N LEU A 461 4.63 -12.08 -19.42
CA LEU A 461 5.27 -10.96 -20.09
C LEU A 461 6.64 -10.62 -19.52
N THR A 462 6.92 -11.08 -18.28
CA THR A 462 8.19 -10.91 -17.57
C THR A 462 8.66 -12.27 -17.04
N GLU A 463 9.97 -12.56 -17.09
CA GLU A 463 10.51 -13.89 -16.76
C GLU A 463 11.77 -13.84 -15.89
N SER A 464 12.50 -12.71 -15.90
CA SER A 464 13.77 -12.57 -15.18
C SER A 464 13.58 -12.79 -13.69
N ASN A 465 14.61 -13.34 -13.02
CA ASN A 465 14.53 -13.64 -11.58
C ASN A 465 14.65 -12.36 -10.75
N GLY A 466 13.52 -11.72 -10.48
CA GLY A 466 13.44 -10.48 -9.71
C GLY A 466 12.02 -9.91 -9.65
N ASP A 467 11.87 -8.82 -8.93
CA ASP A 467 10.63 -8.05 -8.83
C ASP A 467 10.55 -7.07 -10.01
N HIS A 468 9.46 -7.16 -10.78
CA HIS A 468 9.27 -6.47 -12.05
C HIS A 468 8.35 -5.25 -11.94
N ARG A 469 8.64 -4.25 -12.77
CA ARG A 469 7.78 -3.10 -13.04
C ARG A 469 7.80 -2.84 -14.55
N ILE A 470 6.63 -2.65 -15.14
CA ILE A 470 6.52 -2.43 -16.59
C ILE A 470 5.87 -1.10 -16.94
N THR A 471 6.26 -0.55 -18.09
CA THR A 471 5.55 0.54 -18.75
C THR A 471 5.37 0.20 -20.23
N PHE A 472 4.21 0.54 -20.79
CA PHE A 472 3.93 0.26 -22.21
C PHE A 472 4.42 1.39 -23.12
N SER A 473 4.82 1.02 -24.36
CA SER A 473 4.95 1.99 -25.44
C SER A 473 3.59 2.63 -25.77
N PRO A 474 3.57 3.83 -26.39
CA PRO A 474 2.31 4.50 -26.75
C PRO A 474 1.39 3.66 -27.65
N ASP A 475 1.96 2.85 -28.54
CA ASP A 475 1.24 1.92 -29.42
C ASP A 475 0.95 0.55 -28.78
N GLN A 476 1.36 0.34 -27.53
CA GLN A 476 1.20 -0.88 -26.75
C GLN A 476 1.82 -2.15 -27.35
N LYS A 477 2.78 -2.01 -28.28
CA LYS A 477 3.48 -3.16 -28.87
C LYS A 477 4.69 -3.62 -28.09
N TYR A 478 5.24 -2.74 -27.27
CA TYR A 478 6.41 -3.00 -26.44
C TYR A 478 6.16 -2.67 -24.98
N ILE A 479 6.89 -3.33 -24.10
CA ILE A 479 7.00 -2.99 -22.69
C ILE A 479 8.46 -2.72 -22.33
N VAL A 480 8.66 -1.69 -21.53
CA VAL A 480 9.90 -1.45 -20.81
C VAL A 480 9.75 -2.15 -19.48
N ASP A 481 10.51 -3.20 -19.26
CA ASP A 481 10.51 -4.03 -18.07
C ASP A 481 11.74 -3.70 -17.24
N THR A 482 11.55 -3.16 -16.03
CA THR A 482 12.62 -2.92 -15.08
C THR A 482 12.46 -3.88 -13.90
N TRP A 483 13.47 -4.71 -13.69
CA TRP A 483 13.46 -5.67 -12.60
C TRP A 483 14.73 -5.59 -11.74
N SER A 484 14.61 -5.97 -10.49
CA SER A 484 15.73 -6.05 -9.55
C SER A 484 15.45 -7.07 -8.44
N ARG A 485 16.47 -7.36 -7.65
CA ARG A 485 16.36 -8.06 -6.36
C ARG A 485 17.14 -7.26 -5.32
N VAL A 486 16.98 -7.60 -4.06
CA VAL A 486 17.77 -6.95 -2.99
C VAL A 486 19.28 -7.06 -3.22
N ASP A 487 19.73 -8.17 -3.84
CA ASP A 487 21.13 -8.50 -4.15
C ASP A 487 21.51 -8.27 -5.62
N GLN A 488 20.59 -7.75 -6.44
CA GLN A 488 20.78 -7.50 -7.87
C GLN A 488 20.29 -6.10 -8.23
N PRO A 489 21.20 -5.17 -8.58
CA PRO A 489 20.83 -3.84 -9.09
C PRO A 489 19.90 -3.92 -10.30
N ALA A 490 19.16 -2.84 -10.55
CA ALA A 490 18.13 -2.79 -11.57
C ALA A 490 18.67 -3.11 -12.97
N VAL A 491 17.94 -3.95 -13.70
CA VAL A 491 18.10 -4.22 -15.13
C VAL A 491 16.83 -3.74 -15.82
N THR A 492 16.98 -3.00 -16.92
CA THR A 492 15.85 -2.54 -17.73
C THR A 492 15.94 -3.15 -19.13
N GLU A 493 14.88 -3.78 -19.55
CA GLU A 493 14.76 -4.53 -20.77
C GLU A 493 13.60 -4.01 -21.62
N LEU A 494 13.74 -4.10 -22.93
CA LEU A 494 12.65 -3.90 -23.89
C LEU A 494 12.11 -5.27 -24.27
N ARG A 495 10.80 -5.47 -24.13
CA ARG A 495 10.12 -6.71 -24.47
C ARG A 495 8.95 -6.49 -25.41
N ASN A 496 8.60 -7.49 -26.18
CA ASN A 496 7.39 -7.50 -26.99
C ASN A 496 6.17 -7.64 -26.07
N ALA A 497 5.19 -6.74 -26.16
CA ALA A 497 4.04 -6.68 -25.27
C ALA A 497 3.02 -7.83 -25.50
N GLU A 498 3.05 -8.48 -26.66
CA GLU A 498 2.17 -9.60 -26.97
C GLU A 498 2.71 -10.93 -26.43
N THR A 499 4.01 -11.16 -26.59
CA THR A 499 4.65 -12.46 -26.34
C THR A 499 5.53 -12.50 -25.09
N GLY A 500 5.86 -11.34 -24.50
CA GLY A 500 6.83 -11.23 -23.43
C GLY A 500 8.30 -11.43 -23.86
N LYS A 501 8.57 -11.73 -25.13
CA LYS A 501 9.94 -12.00 -25.61
C LYS A 501 10.84 -10.78 -25.47
N LEU A 502 12.04 -11.02 -24.95
CA LEU A 502 13.10 -10.02 -24.88
C LEU A 502 13.47 -9.52 -26.28
N VAL A 503 13.47 -8.21 -26.46
CA VAL A 503 13.97 -7.52 -27.65
C VAL A 503 15.44 -7.13 -27.44
N CYS A 504 15.74 -6.40 -26.36
CA CYS A 504 17.11 -6.05 -25.98
C CYS A 504 17.19 -5.56 -24.53
N GLU A 505 18.40 -5.49 -23.96
CA GLU A 505 18.69 -4.78 -22.71
C GLU A 505 18.87 -3.29 -22.99
N LEU A 506 18.21 -2.44 -22.22
CA LEU A 506 18.29 -0.97 -22.30
C LEU A 506 19.29 -0.38 -21.33
N ALA A 507 19.35 -0.90 -20.10
CA ALA A 507 20.25 -0.44 -19.08
C ALA A 507 20.47 -1.53 -18.01
N ARG A 508 21.65 -1.47 -17.40
CA ARG A 508 21.98 -2.26 -16.20
C ARG A 508 22.66 -1.33 -15.21
N ALA A 509 22.07 -1.21 -14.04
CA ALA A 509 22.64 -0.40 -12.97
C ALA A 509 23.96 -0.99 -12.47
N ASP A 510 24.92 -0.10 -12.19
CA ASP A 510 26.26 -0.44 -11.71
C ASP A 510 26.47 0.15 -10.33
N ASP A 511 26.59 -0.71 -9.32
CA ASP A 511 26.85 -0.36 -7.92
C ASP A 511 28.33 -0.60 -7.50
N SER A 512 29.24 -0.81 -8.45
CA SER A 512 30.64 -1.11 -8.18
C SER A 512 31.33 -0.05 -7.34
N ALA A 513 30.96 1.24 -7.52
CA ALA A 513 31.50 2.33 -6.71
C ALA A 513 30.99 2.27 -5.26
N LEU A 514 29.75 1.83 -5.03
CA LEU A 514 29.21 1.62 -3.70
C LEU A 514 29.87 0.43 -3.01
N LEU A 515 30.06 -0.69 -3.71
CA LEU A 515 30.77 -1.88 -3.18
C LEU A 515 32.19 -1.56 -2.75
N LYS A 516 32.91 -0.65 -3.42
CA LYS A 516 34.26 -0.20 -3.04
C LYS A 516 34.33 0.54 -1.70
N THR A 517 33.19 0.98 -1.16
CA THR A 517 33.13 1.57 0.19
C THR A 517 33.12 0.54 1.31
N GLY A 518 33.09 -0.76 0.98
CA GLY A 518 32.90 -1.87 1.92
C GLY A 518 31.43 -2.25 2.13
N TRP A 519 30.48 -1.43 1.66
CA TRP A 519 29.07 -1.82 1.66
C TRP A 519 28.88 -3.12 0.88
N SER A 520 28.02 -3.99 1.39
CA SER A 520 27.65 -5.22 0.71
C SER A 520 26.14 -5.23 0.43
N ARG A 521 25.77 -5.87 -0.66
CA ARG A 521 24.36 -6.10 -0.98
C ARG A 521 23.71 -6.91 0.13
N PRO A 522 22.41 -6.68 0.43
CA PRO A 522 21.66 -7.54 1.34
C PRO A 522 21.69 -9.01 0.88
N GLU A 523 21.73 -9.93 1.82
CA GLU A 523 21.72 -11.37 1.56
C GLU A 523 20.28 -11.91 1.65
N PRO A 524 19.61 -12.30 0.56
CA PRO A 524 18.33 -13.01 0.63
C PRO A 524 18.58 -14.44 1.14
N LEU A 525 17.79 -14.88 2.10
CA LEU A 525 17.89 -16.20 2.71
C LEU A 525 16.51 -16.86 2.82
N VAL A 526 16.49 -18.16 2.62
CA VAL A 526 15.28 -18.99 2.79
C VAL A 526 15.57 -20.06 3.84
N SER A 527 14.61 -20.26 4.74
CA SER A 527 14.66 -21.28 5.77
C SER A 527 13.31 -21.98 5.89
N LYS A 528 13.25 -23.11 6.59
CA LYS A 528 11.98 -23.73 6.93
C LYS A 528 11.36 -23.06 8.14
N GLY A 529 10.05 -22.87 8.10
CA GLY A 529 9.25 -22.32 9.19
C GLY A 529 9.02 -23.32 10.31
N ARG A 530 8.12 -22.97 11.23
CA ARG A 530 7.73 -23.71 12.44
C ARG A 530 7.27 -25.16 12.17
N ASP A 531 6.73 -25.41 11.00
CA ASP A 531 6.23 -26.72 10.55
C ASP A 531 7.32 -27.61 9.92
N GLY A 532 8.55 -27.10 9.80
CA GLY A 532 9.68 -27.77 9.16
C GLY A 532 9.54 -27.98 7.64
N LYS A 533 8.51 -27.40 7.00
CA LYS A 533 8.18 -27.59 5.58
C LYS A 533 8.07 -26.29 4.80
N THR A 534 7.29 -25.33 5.30
CA THR A 534 7.00 -24.05 4.64
C THR A 534 8.26 -23.23 4.54
N GLU A 535 8.52 -22.71 3.35
CA GLU A 535 9.65 -21.80 3.12
C GLU A 535 9.33 -20.40 3.63
N ILE A 536 10.23 -19.87 4.45
CA ILE A 536 10.20 -18.55 5.03
C ILE A 536 11.33 -17.73 4.42
N TYR A 537 10.96 -16.59 3.87
CA TYR A 537 11.86 -15.70 3.15
C TYR A 537 12.24 -14.53 4.03
N GLY A 538 13.51 -14.17 4.00
CA GLY A 538 14.05 -13.06 4.77
C GLY A 538 15.30 -12.48 4.12
N VAL A 539 15.76 -11.37 4.66
CA VAL A 539 16.96 -10.65 4.22
C VAL A 539 17.86 -10.34 5.40
N LEU A 540 19.18 -10.37 5.16
CA LEU A 540 20.21 -10.06 6.13
C LEU A 540 21.10 -8.94 5.61
N ILE A 541 21.39 -7.94 6.45
CA ILE A 541 22.23 -6.78 6.15
C ILE A 541 23.41 -6.74 7.11
N LYS A 542 24.61 -6.52 6.56
CA LYS A 542 25.88 -6.41 7.29
C LYS A 542 26.41 -4.97 7.29
N PRO A 543 27.21 -4.56 8.28
CA PRO A 543 27.89 -3.26 8.24
C PRO A 543 28.95 -3.22 7.12
N SER A 544 29.28 -2.03 6.63
CA SER A 544 30.31 -1.85 5.58
C SER A 544 31.72 -2.22 6.03
N ASN A 545 32.00 -2.18 7.33
CA ASN A 545 33.26 -2.61 7.94
C ASN A 545 33.17 -4.01 8.55
N PHE A 546 32.34 -4.89 7.95
CA PHE A 546 32.12 -6.24 8.41
C PHE A 546 33.44 -7.04 8.50
N ASP A 547 33.65 -7.71 9.64
CA ASP A 547 34.80 -8.59 9.91
C ASP A 547 34.28 -9.96 10.38
N PRO A 548 34.46 -11.04 9.61
CA PRO A 548 33.94 -12.36 9.94
C PRO A 548 34.55 -12.97 11.23
N ALA A 549 35.64 -12.41 11.75
CA ALA A 549 36.24 -12.84 13.01
C ALA A 549 35.54 -12.26 14.24
N LYS A 550 34.69 -11.24 14.08
CA LYS A 550 33.93 -10.60 15.15
C LYS A 550 32.58 -11.26 15.38
N LYS A 551 31.99 -10.99 16.54
CA LYS A 551 30.61 -11.36 16.86
C LYS A 551 29.72 -10.13 16.83
N TYR A 552 28.57 -10.27 16.18
CA TYR A 552 27.61 -9.20 16.01
C TYR A 552 26.27 -9.57 16.65
N PRO A 553 25.71 -8.72 17.52
CA PRO A 553 24.33 -8.86 17.92
C PRO A 553 23.41 -8.80 16.69
N VAL A 554 22.25 -9.46 16.77
CA VAL A 554 21.26 -9.48 15.71
C VAL A 554 20.13 -8.51 16.06
N LEU A 555 19.75 -7.66 15.11
CA LEU A 555 18.54 -6.83 15.21
C LEU A 555 17.53 -7.27 14.17
N GLU A 556 16.33 -7.58 14.61
CA GLU A 556 15.21 -7.85 13.74
C GLU A 556 14.36 -6.60 13.55
N ASN A 557 14.18 -6.18 12.29
CA ASN A 557 13.16 -5.22 11.89
C ASN A 557 11.88 -6.01 11.59
N ILE A 558 10.90 -5.95 12.48
CA ILE A 558 9.65 -6.71 12.31
C ILE A 558 8.52 -5.82 11.83
N TYR A 559 7.80 -6.32 10.83
CA TYR A 559 6.47 -5.94 10.51
C TYR A 559 5.74 -7.17 9.97
N SER A 560 4.72 -7.64 10.69
CA SER A 560 3.98 -8.87 10.37
C SER A 560 2.47 -8.63 10.32
N GLY A 561 2.05 -7.44 9.86
CA GLY A 561 0.64 -7.16 9.63
C GLY A 561 0.08 -8.05 8.52
N PRO A 562 -1.13 -8.61 8.68
CA PRO A 562 -1.70 -9.57 7.69
C PRO A 562 -2.03 -8.94 6.33
N HIS A 563 -1.92 -7.63 6.17
CA HIS A 563 -2.34 -6.94 4.94
C HIS A 563 -1.31 -6.99 3.79
N ASP A 564 -0.03 -7.33 4.07
CA ASP A 564 0.99 -7.45 3.00
C ASP A 564 2.15 -8.36 3.45
N PHE A 565 3.21 -8.45 2.62
CA PHE A 565 4.55 -8.91 2.97
C PHE A 565 5.48 -7.69 3.07
N PHE A 566 6.60 -7.80 3.81
CA PHE A 566 7.39 -6.62 4.19
C PHE A 566 8.88 -6.76 3.92
N VAL A 567 9.39 -7.96 3.70
CA VAL A 567 10.77 -8.17 3.27
C VAL A 567 10.98 -7.49 1.92
N PRO A 568 11.97 -6.59 1.78
CA PRO A 568 12.25 -5.93 0.51
C PRO A 568 12.47 -6.93 -0.62
N LYS A 569 11.91 -6.65 -1.81
CA LYS A 569 12.06 -7.51 -3.00
C LYS A 569 12.90 -6.86 -4.09
N SER A 570 13.00 -5.54 -4.07
CA SER A 570 13.76 -4.75 -5.05
C SER A 570 15.08 -4.24 -4.47
N TYR A 571 16.00 -3.83 -5.36
CA TYR A 571 17.28 -3.25 -4.99
C TYR A 571 17.13 -1.83 -4.43
N TYR A 572 17.79 -1.60 -3.30
CA TYR A 572 17.99 -0.29 -2.71
C TYR A 572 19.46 -0.12 -2.32
N ALA A 573 20.09 0.96 -2.77
CA ALA A 573 21.49 1.28 -2.42
C ALA A 573 21.67 1.50 -0.91
N TRP A 574 20.63 1.94 -0.22
CA TRP A 574 20.63 2.20 1.22
C TRP A 574 19.22 2.19 1.78
N THR A 575 19.05 1.60 2.95
CA THR A 575 17.81 1.59 3.72
C THR A 575 18.11 1.99 5.16
N ARG A 576 17.09 2.28 5.95
CA ARG A 576 17.26 2.54 7.40
C ARG A 576 17.83 1.36 8.19
N MET A 577 17.71 0.14 7.68
CA MET A 577 18.37 -1.03 8.28
C MET A 577 19.90 -0.93 8.16
N ASN A 578 20.42 -0.32 7.10
CA ASN A 578 21.86 -0.07 6.96
C ASN A 578 22.36 0.90 8.04
N ASP A 579 21.58 1.91 8.44
CA ASP A 579 21.99 2.83 9.51
C ASP A 579 22.29 2.09 10.82
N LEU A 580 21.45 1.10 11.17
CA LEU A 580 21.67 0.27 12.36
C LEU A 580 22.79 -0.75 12.15
N ALA A 581 22.90 -1.34 10.96
CA ALA A 581 23.99 -2.27 10.66
C ALA A 581 25.35 -1.61 10.84
N GLU A 582 25.53 -0.37 10.37
CA GLU A 582 26.78 0.39 10.50
C GLU A 582 27.24 0.58 11.96
N LEU A 583 26.32 0.50 12.93
CA LEU A 583 26.66 0.59 14.35
C LEU A 583 27.26 -0.71 14.91
N GLY A 584 27.33 -1.76 14.09
CA GLY A 584 27.90 -3.06 14.48
C GLY A 584 26.85 -4.12 14.77
N PHE A 585 25.71 -4.08 14.09
CA PHE A 585 24.66 -5.09 14.16
C PHE A 585 24.55 -5.86 12.84
N ILE A 586 24.04 -7.08 12.93
CA ILE A 586 23.45 -7.77 11.78
C ILE A 586 21.96 -7.47 11.82
N VAL A 587 21.45 -6.87 10.77
CA VAL A 587 20.01 -6.52 10.71
C VAL A 587 19.29 -7.49 9.80
N VAL A 588 18.15 -8.04 10.26
CA VAL A 588 17.32 -8.98 9.52
C VAL A 588 15.90 -8.48 9.40
N GLN A 589 15.20 -8.89 8.32
CA GLN A 589 13.77 -8.74 8.15
C GLN A 589 13.20 -10.02 7.53
N ILE A 590 12.06 -10.49 8.03
CA ILE A 590 11.54 -11.82 7.73
C ILE A 590 10.02 -11.73 7.56
N ASP A 591 9.45 -12.50 6.60
CA ASP A 591 8.01 -12.67 6.43
C ASP A 591 7.60 -14.07 6.90
N GLY A 592 7.05 -14.17 8.12
CA GLY A 592 6.55 -15.40 8.71
C GLY A 592 5.12 -15.73 8.30
N MET A 593 4.62 -16.88 8.73
CA MET A 593 3.22 -17.29 8.55
C MET A 593 2.27 -16.27 9.19
N GLY A 594 1.19 -15.96 8.49
CA GLY A 594 0.23 -14.90 8.86
C GLY A 594 0.38 -13.61 8.06
N THR A 595 1.52 -13.39 7.38
CA THR A 595 1.63 -12.34 6.37
C THR A 595 0.91 -12.74 5.08
N ASN A 596 0.70 -11.78 4.16
CA ASN A 596 -0.11 -11.97 2.96
C ASN A 596 0.65 -12.60 1.78
N TRP A 597 -0.07 -12.86 0.70
CA TRP A 597 0.41 -13.19 -0.65
C TRP A 597 1.13 -14.55 -0.80
N ARG A 598 0.85 -15.47 0.11
CA ARG A 598 1.09 -16.90 -0.04
C ARG A 598 -0.25 -17.64 -0.15
N SER A 599 -0.30 -18.94 0.14
CA SER A 599 -1.58 -19.65 0.21
C SER A 599 -2.50 -19.07 1.29
N LYS A 600 -3.80 -19.28 1.14
CA LYS A 600 -4.78 -18.90 2.16
C LYS A 600 -4.45 -19.52 3.52
N ALA A 601 -4.03 -20.78 3.56
CA ALA A 601 -3.62 -21.46 4.80
C ALA A 601 -2.42 -20.78 5.50
N PHE A 602 -1.48 -20.23 4.74
CA PHE A 602 -0.36 -19.44 5.28
C PHE A 602 -0.85 -18.13 5.90
N HIS A 603 -1.76 -17.45 5.22
CA HIS A 603 -2.33 -16.17 5.65
C HIS A 603 -3.27 -16.36 6.86
N ASP A 604 -4.05 -17.42 6.89
CA ASP A 604 -5.04 -17.71 7.93
C ASP A 604 -4.44 -17.96 9.32
N VAL A 605 -3.12 -18.16 9.43
CA VAL A 605 -2.41 -18.20 10.72
C VAL A 605 -2.64 -16.92 11.54
N ALA A 606 -2.89 -15.79 10.89
CA ALA A 606 -3.19 -14.51 11.54
C ALA A 606 -4.62 -14.44 12.13
N TRP A 607 -5.54 -15.33 11.72
CA TRP A 607 -6.93 -15.25 12.14
C TRP A 607 -7.10 -15.40 13.65
N LYS A 608 -7.61 -14.35 14.30
CA LYS A 608 -7.76 -14.25 15.77
C LYS A 608 -6.47 -14.53 16.54
N ASN A 609 -5.32 -14.26 15.93
CA ASN A 609 -4.00 -14.68 16.39
C ASN A 609 -2.90 -13.68 16.09
N LEU A 610 -3.18 -12.39 16.14
CA LEU A 610 -2.23 -11.32 15.79
C LEU A 610 -1.01 -11.25 16.71
N ALA A 611 -1.09 -11.78 17.96
CA ALA A 611 0.04 -11.85 18.86
C ALA A 611 1.13 -12.84 18.43
N ASP A 612 0.80 -13.83 17.58
CA ASP A 612 1.77 -14.77 17.01
C ASP A 612 2.78 -14.07 16.10
N ALA A 613 2.29 -13.16 15.22
CA ALA A 613 3.11 -12.32 14.35
C ALA A 613 4.19 -13.07 13.53
N GLY A 614 4.02 -14.38 13.30
CA GLY A 614 5.04 -15.20 12.64
C GLY A 614 6.29 -15.47 13.48
N LEU A 615 6.34 -15.06 14.73
CA LEU A 615 7.54 -15.10 15.57
C LEU A 615 8.20 -16.48 15.69
N PRO A 616 7.48 -17.62 15.79
CA PRO A 616 8.11 -18.92 15.75
C PRO A 616 8.89 -19.19 14.44
N ASP A 617 8.40 -18.67 13.31
CA ASP A 617 9.07 -18.79 12.00
C ASP A 617 10.29 -17.89 11.95
N HIS A 618 10.20 -16.67 12.46
CA HIS A 618 11.29 -15.70 12.52
C HIS A 618 12.45 -16.25 13.37
N ILE A 619 12.15 -16.78 14.55
CA ILE A 619 13.15 -17.39 15.44
C ILE A 619 13.81 -18.62 14.76
N ALA A 620 13.03 -19.48 14.09
CA ALA A 620 13.56 -20.62 13.35
C ALA A 620 14.49 -20.16 12.23
N TRP A 621 14.09 -19.12 11.48
CA TRP A 621 14.87 -18.55 10.39
C TRP A 621 16.21 -17.96 10.89
N ILE A 622 16.18 -17.15 11.97
CA ILE A 622 17.40 -16.56 12.56
C ILE A 622 18.35 -17.65 13.05
N LYS A 623 17.83 -18.68 13.73
CA LYS A 623 18.64 -19.81 14.18
C LYS A 623 19.25 -20.58 13.01
N ALA A 624 18.50 -20.85 11.95
CA ALA A 624 19.00 -21.51 10.75
C ALA A 624 20.07 -20.65 10.04
N ALA A 625 19.88 -19.34 9.91
CA ALA A 625 20.86 -18.43 9.35
C ALA A 625 22.20 -18.48 10.13
N ALA A 626 22.14 -18.53 11.45
CA ALA A 626 23.31 -18.57 12.32
C ALA A 626 24.12 -19.86 12.21
N THR A 627 23.53 -20.98 11.77
CA THR A 627 24.26 -22.28 11.63
C THR A 627 25.44 -22.17 10.66
N THR A 628 25.33 -21.34 9.63
CA THR A 628 26.37 -21.11 8.62
C THR A 628 27.07 -19.77 8.78
N ARG A 629 26.67 -18.97 9.77
CA ARG A 629 27.17 -17.61 10.03
C ARG A 629 27.56 -17.47 11.50
N PRO A 630 28.74 -18.07 11.89
CA PRO A 630 29.13 -18.13 13.29
C PRO A 630 29.39 -16.75 13.93
N TRP A 631 29.46 -15.71 13.13
CA TRP A 631 29.54 -14.31 13.57
C TRP A 631 28.22 -13.71 14.05
N MET A 632 27.07 -14.35 13.83
CA MET A 632 25.80 -13.97 14.45
C MET A 632 25.76 -14.40 15.92
N ASP A 633 25.60 -13.43 16.82
CA ASP A 633 25.54 -13.69 18.26
C ASP A 633 24.10 -13.78 18.74
N LEU A 634 23.58 -15.00 18.79
CA LEU A 634 22.20 -15.25 19.23
C LEU A 634 21.99 -15.08 20.75
N SER A 635 23.03 -14.83 21.53
CA SER A 635 22.86 -14.44 22.93
C SER A 635 22.41 -12.97 23.09
N ARG A 636 22.53 -12.17 22.02
CA ARG A 636 22.24 -10.73 21.98
C ARG A 636 21.35 -10.40 20.78
N VAL A 637 20.09 -10.86 20.83
CA VAL A 637 19.09 -10.56 19.78
C VAL A 637 18.17 -9.44 20.25
N GLY A 638 18.01 -8.40 19.45
CA GLY A 638 17.04 -7.33 19.63
C GLY A 638 15.99 -7.33 18.53
N ILE A 639 14.90 -6.63 18.78
CA ILE A 639 13.77 -6.50 17.84
C ILE A 639 13.20 -5.09 17.88
N TYR A 640 12.75 -4.58 16.73
CA TYR A 640 12.06 -3.30 16.67
C TYR A 640 11.03 -3.29 15.54
N GLY A 641 9.99 -2.48 15.71
CA GLY A 641 8.98 -2.25 14.68
C GLY A 641 8.06 -1.10 15.07
N GLY A 642 7.34 -0.59 14.08
CA GLY A 642 6.34 0.47 14.26
C GLY A 642 4.95 0.01 13.86
N SER A 643 3.89 0.63 14.44
CA SER A 643 2.50 0.30 14.12
C SER A 643 2.16 -1.17 14.46
N ALA A 644 1.68 -1.96 13.51
CA ALA A 644 1.56 -3.42 13.70
C ALA A 644 2.90 -4.04 14.11
N GLY A 645 4.02 -3.59 13.53
CA GLY A 645 5.36 -4.00 13.95
C GLY A 645 5.70 -3.59 15.40
N GLY A 646 5.14 -2.50 15.90
CA GLY A 646 5.24 -2.12 17.32
C GLY A 646 4.51 -3.10 18.23
N GLN A 647 3.31 -3.54 17.86
CA GLN A 647 2.61 -4.62 18.54
C GLN A 647 3.43 -5.92 18.48
N ASN A 648 3.91 -6.30 17.29
CA ASN A 648 4.66 -7.54 17.07
C ASN A 648 5.97 -7.57 17.88
N SER A 649 6.75 -6.47 17.88
CA SER A 649 8.02 -6.40 18.61
C SER A 649 7.83 -6.50 20.13
N LEU A 650 6.80 -5.88 20.67
CA LEU A 650 6.48 -6.05 22.10
C LEU A 650 5.97 -7.47 22.39
N SER A 651 5.11 -8.03 21.53
CA SER A 651 4.66 -9.42 21.66
C SER A 651 5.85 -10.40 21.72
N ALA A 652 6.90 -10.16 20.90
CA ALA A 652 8.12 -10.94 20.93
C ALA A 652 8.80 -10.91 22.33
N MET A 653 8.88 -9.75 22.95
CA MET A 653 9.46 -9.64 24.32
C MET A 653 8.60 -10.30 25.39
N LEU A 654 7.28 -10.30 25.22
CA LEU A 654 6.36 -10.87 26.21
C LEU A 654 6.29 -12.39 26.13
N HIS A 655 6.44 -12.97 24.92
CA HIS A 655 6.26 -14.41 24.67
C HIS A 655 7.55 -15.16 24.36
N HIS A 656 8.60 -14.44 23.93
CA HIS A 656 9.91 -15.01 23.52
C HIS A 656 11.08 -14.24 24.13
N GLY A 657 10.94 -13.76 25.38
CA GLY A 657 12.00 -13.04 26.12
C GLY A 657 13.23 -13.88 26.42
N ASP A 658 13.12 -15.21 26.32
CA ASP A 658 14.26 -16.13 26.34
C ASP A 658 15.16 -15.97 25.11
N PHE A 659 14.62 -15.53 23.98
CA PHE A 659 15.35 -15.29 22.72
C PHE A 659 15.69 -13.82 22.53
N TYR A 660 14.69 -12.91 22.58
CA TYR A 660 14.89 -11.47 22.41
C TYR A 660 15.31 -10.81 23.73
N LYS A 661 16.33 -9.95 23.70
CA LYS A 661 16.93 -9.31 24.89
C LYS A 661 16.63 -7.82 25.01
N ALA A 662 16.33 -7.16 23.88
CA ALA A 662 16.01 -5.74 23.82
C ALA A 662 14.96 -5.46 22.74
N CYS A 663 14.01 -4.58 23.04
CA CYS A 663 12.93 -4.22 22.12
C CYS A 663 12.72 -2.72 22.07
N VAL A 664 12.52 -2.19 20.86
CA VAL A 664 11.96 -0.86 20.65
C VAL A 664 10.62 -1.01 19.93
N SER A 665 9.55 -0.64 20.62
CA SER A 665 8.18 -0.73 20.12
C SER A 665 7.65 0.68 19.86
N ASP A 666 7.41 1.04 18.59
CA ASP A 666 6.95 2.36 18.20
C ASP A 666 5.47 2.33 17.80
N CYS A 667 4.67 3.24 18.36
CA CYS A 667 3.26 3.49 18.03
C CYS A 667 2.42 2.22 17.82
N GLY A 668 2.59 1.20 18.70
CA GLY A 668 2.00 -0.12 18.52
C GLY A 668 0.51 -0.20 18.81
N CYS A 669 -0.21 -1.01 18.02
CA CYS A 669 -1.61 -1.39 18.24
C CYS A 669 -1.69 -2.45 19.36
N HIS A 670 -1.30 -2.11 20.58
CA HIS A 670 -1.06 -3.07 21.67
C HIS A 670 -2.28 -3.82 22.17
N ASP A 671 -3.47 -3.27 21.95
CA ASP A 671 -4.74 -3.93 22.21
C ASP A 671 -5.65 -3.73 21.00
N ASN A 672 -6.03 -4.83 20.37
CA ASN A 672 -6.81 -4.79 19.12
C ASN A 672 -8.22 -4.19 19.32
N ARG A 673 -8.70 -4.03 20.55
CA ARG A 673 -9.95 -3.31 20.88
C ARG A 673 -9.78 -1.79 20.87
N MET A 674 -8.55 -1.29 20.89
CA MET A 674 -8.19 0.13 21.03
C MET A 674 -7.80 0.80 19.73
N ASP A 675 -7.65 0.06 18.62
CA ASP A 675 -7.25 0.58 17.34
C ASP A 675 -8.43 0.55 16.32
N LYS A 676 -8.19 0.99 15.11
CA LYS A 676 -9.20 1.17 14.06
C LYS A 676 -9.99 -0.10 13.75
N ILE A 677 -11.30 0.03 13.70
CA ILE A 677 -12.23 -1.06 13.45
C ILE A 677 -11.92 -1.80 12.14
N TRP A 678 -11.68 -1.07 11.03
CA TRP A 678 -11.52 -1.63 9.71
C TRP A 678 -10.30 -2.54 9.58
N TRP A 679 -9.23 -2.29 10.36
CA TRP A 679 -8.04 -3.13 10.38
C TRP A 679 -8.21 -4.31 11.34
N ASN A 680 -8.73 -4.05 12.51
CA ASN A 680 -8.78 -5.07 13.57
C ASN A 680 -9.91 -6.09 13.36
N GLU A 681 -11.13 -5.69 13.01
CA GLU A 681 -12.20 -6.64 12.73
C GLU A 681 -11.92 -7.49 11.48
N ALA A 682 -11.08 -7.02 10.53
CA ALA A 682 -10.67 -7.82 9.39
C ALA A 682 -9.93 -9.11 9.78
N TRP A 683 -9.09 -9.05 10.82
CA TRP A 683 -8.23 -10.16 11.23
C TRP A 683 -8.66 -10.83 12.53
N MET A 684 -9.37 -10.10 13.39
CA MET A 684 -9.86 -10.59 14.68
C MET A 684 -11.34 -10.96 14.66
N GLY A 685 -12.07 -10.60 13.61
CA GLY A 685 -13.49 -10.92 13.43
C GLY A 685 -14.45 -10.08 14.27
N TRP A 686 -15.73 -10.33 14.06
CA TRP A 686 -16.85 -9.73 14.80
C TRP A 686 -17.89 -10.82 15.13
N PRO A 687 -18.55 -10.77 16.31
CA PRO A 687 -18.40 -9.79 17.40
C PRO A 687 -17.04 -9.89 18.10
N VAL A 688 -16.67 -8.82 18.82
CA VAL A 688 -15.49 -8.81 19.70
C VAL A 688 -15.63 -9.92 20.74
N ASP A 689 -14.68 -10.82 20.78
CA ASP A 689 -14.68 -11.98 21.67
C ASP A 689 -13.37 -12.07 22.48
N GLU A 690 -13.20 -13.17 23.22
CA GLU A 690 -12.05 -13.39 24.09
C GLU A 690 -10.70 -13.45 23.32
N SER A 691 -10.72 -13.71 22.01
CA SER A 691 -9.49 -13.70 21.20
C SER A 691 -8.80 -12.33 21.23
N TYR A 692 -9.57 -11.25 21.28
CA TYR A 692 -9.01 -9.89 21.42
C TYR A 692 -8.21 -9.71 22.70
N THR A 693 -8.69 -10.25 23.82
CA THR A 693 -7.98 -10.20 25.11
C THR A 693 -6.72 -11.06 25.11
N ARG A 694 -6.80 -12.27 24.51
CA ARG A 694 -5.64 -13.19 24.40
C ARG A 694 -4.53 -12.65 23.51
N ASN A 695 -4.83 -11.71 22.61
CA ASN A 695 -3.87 -11.08 21.70
C ASN A 695 -3.48 -9.67 22.14
N SER A 696 -3.65 -9.32 23.42
CA SER A 696 -3.37 -7.98 23.94
C SER A 696 -2.05 -7.94 24.70
N ASN A 697 -1.13 -7.08 24.26
CA ASN A 697 0.11 -6.81 24.97
C ASN A 697 -0.15 -6.16 26.35
N VAL A 698 -1.29 -5.47 26.50
CA VAL A 698 -1.70 -4.90 27.80
C VAL A 698 -2.00 -6.02 28.80
N THR A 699 -2.71 -7.05 28.36
CA THR A 699 -3.02 -8.23 29.19
C THR A 699 -1.76 -8.97 29.64
N ASP A 700 -0.80 -9.09 28.73
CA ASP A 700 0.41 -9.88 28.93
C ASP A 700 1.62 -9.09 29.45
N ALA A 701 1.46 -7.81 29.77
CA ALA A 701 2.54 -6.91 30.17
C ALA A 701 3.42 -7.46 31.32
N ALA A 702 2.83 -8.19 32.30
CA ALA A 702 3.57 -8.83 33.39
C ALA A 702 4.62 -9.86 32.96
N LYS A 703 4.50 -10.40 31.72
CA LYS A 703 5.45 -11.38 31.16
C LYS A 703 6.74 -10.75 30.65
N LEU A 704 6.87 -9.40 30.66
CA LEU A 704 8.04 -8.71 30.11
C LEU A 704 9.33 -9.24 30.73
N GLN A 705 10.27 -9.60 29.85
CA GLN A 705 11.66 -9.94 30.17
C GLN A 705 12.59 -9.10 29.27
N GLY A 706 13.78 -8.75 29.79
CA GLY A 706 14.76 -7.96 29.04
C GLY A 706 14.49 -6.45 29.05
N LYS A 707 15.04 -5.73 28.06
CA LYS A 707 15.02 -4.27 27.97
C LYS A 707 13.99 -3.79 26.96
N LEU A 708 13.14 -2.86 27.37
CA LEU A 708 12.05 -2.31 26.54
C LEU A 708 12.14 -0.79 26.47
N MET A 709 12.00 -0.24 25.26
CA MET A 709 11.66 1.16 25.04
C MET A 709 10.36 1.25 24.23
N LEU A 710 9.34 1.87 24.82
CA LEU A 710 8.12 2.26 24.16
C LEU A 710 8.30 3.66 23.55
N VAL A 711 7.89 3.82 22.30
CA VAL A 711 7.92 5.11 21.59
C VAL A 711 6.52 5.43 21.08
N VAL A 712 6.11 6.68 21.18
CA VAL A 712 4.80 7.12 20.68
C VAL A 712 4.85 8.59 20.24
N GLY A 713 4.14 8.94 19.17
CA GLY A 713 3.88 10.32 18.80
C GLY A 713 2.77 10.91 19.64
N GLU A 714 2.95 12.15 20.10
CA GLU A 714 1.94 12.87 20.87
C GLU A 714 0.63 13.05 20.11
N LEU A 715 0.72 13.24 18.79
CA LEU A 715 -0.38 13.52 17.87
C LEU A 715 -0.60 12.38 16.87
N ASP A 716 -0.43 11.14 17.29
CA ASP A 716 -0.65 10.00 16.42
C ASP A 716 -2.14 9.88 16.05
N HIS A 717 -2.46 10.29 14.81
CA HIS A 717 -3.81 10.21 14.24
C HIS A 717 -4.15 8.81 13.69
N ASN A 718 -3.14 7.95 13.55
CA ASN A 718 -3.31 6.61 13.00
C ASN A 718 -3.58 5.57 14.09
N VAL A 719 -2.70 5.47 15.09
CA VAL A 719 -2.88 4.58 16.24
C VAL A 719 -3.03 5.44 17.49
N ASP A 720 -4.18 5.33 18.15
CA ASP A 720 -4.48 6.09 19.39
C ASP A 720 -3.32 5.98 20.40
N PRO A 721 -2.63 7.09 20.76
CA PRO A 721 -1.53 7.08 21.74
C PRO A 721 -1.87 6.39 23.03
N SER A 722 -3.15 6.35 23.40
CA SER A 722 -3.64 5.64 24.59
C SER A 722 -3.31 4.15 24.56
N SER A 723 -3.14 3.53 23.37
CA SER A 723 -2.74 2.13 23.25
C SER A 723 -1.37 1.88 23.91
N THR A 724 -0.38 2.73 23.60
CA THR A 724 0.95 2.67 24.24
C THR A 724 0.91 3.03 25.72
N LEU A 725 0.13 4.04 26.10
CA LEU A 725 0.02 4.47 27.50
C LEU A 725 -0.67 3.43 28.39
N GLN A 726 -1.61 2.65 27.84
CA GLN A 726 -2.22 1.52 28.56
C GLN A 726 -1.21 0.38 28.83
N VAL A 727 -0.32 0.09 27.89
CA VAL A 727 0.79 -0.83 28.12
C VAL A 727 1.72 -0.30 29.20
N ALA A 728 2.11 0.97 29.12
CA ALA A 728 2.96 1.60 30.15
C ALA A 728 2.33 1.48 31.55
N ASN A 729 1.03 1.76 31.68
CA ASN A 729 0.30 1.59 32.92
C ASN A 729 0.26 0.12 33.41
N ALA A 730 0.10 -0.84 32.50
CA ALA A 730 0.09 -2.27 32.85
C ALA A 730 1.48 -2.74 33.30
N LEU A 731 2.55 -2.28 32.66
CA LEU A 731 3.93 -2.55 33.06
C LEU A 731 4.25 -1.96 34.46
N GLN A 732 3.84 -0.71 34.73
CA GLN A 732 4.00 -0.07 36.02
C GLN A 732 3.28 -0.87 37.14
N LYS A 733 2.05 -1.32 36.89
CA LYS A 733 1.30 -2.15 37.82
C LYS A 733 1.94 -3.52 38.09
N ALA A 734 2.69 -4.04 37.12
CA ALA A 734 3.42 -5.28 37.19
C ALA A 734 4.85 -5.10 37.73
N ASP A 735 5.23 -3.91 38.16
CA ASP A 735 6.58 -3.54 38.67
C ASP A 735 7.70 -3.91 37.63
N LYS A 736 7.48 -3.56 36.33
CA LYS A 736 8.42 -3.79 35.28
C LYS A 736 9.14 -2.51 34.85
N ASP A 737 10.45 -2.58 34.71
CA ASP A 737 11.27 -1.48 34.21
C ASP A 737 11.20 -1.35 32.69
N PHE A 738 11.00 -0.13 32.18
CA PHE A 738 11.00 0.20 30.75
C PHE A 738 11.32 1.69 30.54
N GLU A 739 11.76 2.03 29.30
CA GLU A 739 11.86 3.43 28.85
C GLU A 739 10.57 3.81 28.11
N LEU A 740 10.08 5.03 28.32
CA LEU A 740 8.98 5.61 27.56
C LEU A 740 9.44 6.90 26.88
N LEU A 741 9.34 6.96 25.55
CA LEU A 741 9.66 8.14 24.75
C LEU A 741 8.40 8.65 24.07
N ILE A 742 7.88 9.78 24.54
CA ILE A 742 6.86 10.55 23.86
C ILE A 742 7.56 11.59 22.97
N VAL A 743 7.37 11.54 21.66
CA VAL A 743 7.90 12.53 20.73
C VAL A 743 6.84 13.60 20.54
N THR A 744 7.04 14.77 21.17
CA THR A 744 6.08 15.87 21.15
C THR A 744 5.90 16.44 19.75
N GLY A 745 4.64 16.70 19.38
CA GLY A 745 4.26 17.19 18.05
C GLY A 745 4.45 16.20 16.90
N ALA A 746 4.91 14.97 17.17
CA ALA A 746 5.01 13.94 16.16
C ALA A 746 3.67 13.21 15.96
N ASP A 747 3.41 12.82 14.73
CA ASP A 747 2.34 11.94 14.30
C ASP A 747 2.83 10.48 14.32
N HIS A 748 2.17 9.59 13.59
CA HIS A 748 2.49 8.16 13.46
C HIS A 748 3.92 7.89 12.99
N GLY A 749 4.60 6.90 13.57
CA GLY A 749 6.00 6.58 13.27
C GLY A 749 7.00 7.49 13.98
N ALA A 750 6.80 7.77 15.26
CA ALA A 750 7.63 8.67 16.04
C ALA A 750 9.10 8.24 16.15
N ALA A 751 9.38 6.92 16.15
CA ALA A 751 10.76 6.40 16.10
C ALA A 751 11.45 6.58 14.74
N GLU A 752 10.73 7.01 13.72
CA GLU A 752 11.26 7.30 12.38
C GLU A 752 11.65 8.78 12.19
N THR A 753 11.31 9.65 13.16
CA THR A 753 11.84 11.02 13.20
C THR A 753 13.36 11.01 13.44
N SER A 754 14.06 12.09 13.11
CA SER A 754 15.51 12.18 13.34
C SER A 754 15.88 11.99 14.83
N TYR A 755 15.04 12.49 15.76
CA TYR A 755 15.25 12.30 17.18
C TYR A 755 14.93 10.86 17.60
N GLY A 756 13.78 10.32 17.18
CA GLY A 756 13.34 8.97 17.55
C GLY A 756 14.28 7.88 17.03
N SER A 757 14.70 7.97 15.75
CA SER A 757 15.63 7.00 15.15
C SER A 757 17.00 6.98 15.84
N ARG A 758 17.50 8.16 16.24
CA ARG A 758 18.72 8.25 17.05
C ARG A 758 18.53 7.61 18.44
N ARG A 759 17.40 7.85 19.11
CA ARG A 759 17.12 7.27 20.43
C ARG A 759 16.98 5.74 20.34
N ARG A 760 16.36 5.22 19.27
CA ARG A 760 16.32 3.77 18.98
C ARG A 760 17.74 3.19 18.81
N ALA A 761 18.58 3.84 18.03
CA ALA A 761 19.96 3.43 17.84
C ALA A 761 20.76 3.44 19.15
N ASP A 762 20.69 4.53 19.91
CA ASP A 762 21.33 4.67 21.21
C ASP A 762 20.88 3.59 22.21
N PHE A 763 19.59 3.23 22.20
CA PHE A 763 19.02 2.18 23.04
C PHE A 763 19.65 0.80 22.74
N PHE A 764 19.73 0.41 21.47
CA PHE A 764 20.34 -0.87 21.10
C PHE A 764 21.84 -0.90 21.35
N VAL A 765 22.56 0.17 21.06
CA VAL A 765 23.99 0.27 21.35
C VAL A 765 24.26 0.07 22.84
N ARG A 766 23.49 0.73 23.71
CA ARG A 766 23.64 0.58 25.17
C ARG A 766 23.29 -0.83 25.64
N ASN A 767 22.19 -1.39 25.19
CA ASN A 767 21.64 -2.63 25.77
C ASN A 767 22.16 -3.92 25.11
N LEU A 768 22.67 -3.87 23.87
CA LEU A 768 23.18 -5.06 23.18
C LEU A 768 24.68 -5.03 22.94
N LEU A 769 25.30 -3.86 22.75
CA LEU A 769 26.76 -3.73 22.65
C LEU A 769 27.42 -3.43 24.01
N GLY A 770 26.65 -2.96 24.98
CA GLY A 770 27.15 -2.68 26.35
C GLY A 770 28.06 -1.46 26.43
N VAL A 771 27.96 -0.53 25.48
CA VAL A 771 28.78 0.69 25.41
C VAL A 771 27.90 1.93 25.45
N GLU A 772 28.47 3.05 25.94
CA GLU A 772 27.77 4.33 25.85
C GLU A 772 27.74 4.81 24.40
N PRO A 773 26.55 5.13 23.86
CA PRO A 773 26.41 5.59 22.49
C PRO A 773 27.23 6.84 22.22
N ARG A 774 27.87 6.90 21.05
CA ARG A 774 28.57 8.07 20.52
C ARG A 774 29.75 8.57 21.37
N ARG A 775 30.22 7.80 22.35
CA ARG A 775 31.49 8.11 23.01
C ARG A 775 32.65 7.95 22.02
N LEU A 776 33.64 8.82 22.15
CA LEU A 776 34.87 8.81 21.33
C LEU A 776 35.67 7.55 21.51
#